data_589505217a49fc8dc6b6a3865ba2878a
#
_entry.id   589505217a49fc8dc6b6a3865ba2878a
#
_cell.length_a   1.000
_cell.length_b   1.000
_cell.length_c   1.000
_cell.angle_alpha   90.00
_cell.angle_beta   90.00
_cell.angle_gamma   90.00
#
_symmetry.space_group_name_H-M   'P 1'
#
loop_
_entity.id
_entity.type
_entity.pdbx_description
1 polymer ?
#
loop_
_entity_poly.entity_id
_entity_poly.type
_entity_poly.pdbx_seq_one_letter_code
_entity_poly.pdbx_strand_id
1 'polypeptide(L)'
;MTNNWKKKLWGAMLVVVTCMPAFAGQYQNFKVSTYIRAQDVARMADDKFLNATWETVSTQVDLDKIYLETHRDAFTVDEKTMKKVKKFFLSKGLEVGGGITYTRSEPTDFETYSYARPIERQQVREVAEYTARLFDDFILDDFFFIDLKNDDEIAAKERSGKSWTEYRLRLMADAGRELVVNPAKAVNPKVKVIIKYPNWYDHFHGLGFNLEEEPLYFDGLWTGTETRDPASAQHLQNYLSYNVVRYFDNIAPGKNGGGWVDAGGINMSMDRYAEQLHLTMLSKTPEIILWNYMQLCDVKINREMMRKPWQDAGGNSFRYDEMVAPFTKDGKTVTPTTMARFASMTLRETDKLIGKLGKPVGLASYKPYHSSGEDFLQNYLGMIGLPMDMYPQWVEGCQQILLTEQAAKDPQIVEKIKAQLRKGGDVIITTGLLKAIRDKLADICELYCDDLKAIVSDFGWAGKSSREFIIPQVKYFTNDAWEVVSAGRPLTGGVSGYPILLRDTYSKGMLFVLTIPDDFGNLYDYPAAALNIIRRAMSKDVGAYIEGPSKVALFPYDNKTMVVENFNDEAVSLRVVVNAKVSSLRNLLTGEQLKPAEVNTGRGMFYRNRFMGYADGATVFDLSLPAHSYVGLGY
;
A
#
# COMPACT_ATOMS: atom_id res chain seq x y z
N MET A 1 -29.27 -29.01 60.35
CA MET A 1 -28.96 -27.62 60.64
C MET A 1 -28.02 -27.11 59.54
N THR A 2 -28.61 -26.33 58.76
CA THR A 2 -28.08 -25.79 57.49
C THR A 2 -27.39 -24.48 57.72
N ASN A 3 -26.26 -24.24 57.06
CA ASN A 3 -25.82 -22.87 56.84
C ASN A 3 -25.17 -22.71 55.48
N ASN A 4 -25.90 -21.99 54.65
CA ASN A 4 -25.51 -21.44 53.35
C ASN A 4 -24.52 -20.27 53.50
N TRP A 5 -23.42 -20.30 52.79
CA TRP A 5 -22.60 -19.12 52.55
C TRP A 5 -22.39 -18.93 51.05
N LYS A 6 -23.18 -18.04 50.47
CA LYS A 6 -22.97 -17.49 49.14
C LYS A 6 -21.85 -16.45 49.22
N LYS A 7 -20.67 -16.75 48.69
CA LYS A 7 -19.64 -15.73 48.40
C LYS A 7 -19.93 -15.06 47.07
N LYS A 8 -20.26 -13.77 47.10
CA LYS A 8 -20.27 -12.88 45.93
C LYS A 8 -18.82 -12.61 45.57
N LEU A 9 -18.37 -13.08 44.40
CA LEU A 9 -17.17 -12.58 43.75
C LEU A 9 -17.58 -11.30 42.98
N TRP A 10 -17.05 -10.16 43.40
CA TRP A 10 -16.99 -8.95 42.60
C TRP A 10 -15.77 -9.04 41.72
N GLY A 11 -15.95 -9.29 40.42
CA GLY A 11 -14.90 -9.13 39.43
C GLY A 11 -14.65 -7.65 39.18
N ALA A 12 -13.54 -7.14 39.67
CA ALA A 12 -13.04 -5.85 39.25
C ALA A 12 -12.56 -5.95 37.80
N MET A 13 -13.35 -5.38 36.89
CA MET A 13 -12.96 -5.22 35.50
C MET A 13 -11.90 -4.11 35.45
N LEU A 14 -10.63 -4.51 35.34
CA LEU A 14 -9.51 -3.57 35.13
C LEU A 14 -9.64 -3.01 33.72
N VAL A 15 -10.22 -1.82 33.56
CA VAL A 15 -10.15 -1.04 32.32
C VAL A 15 -8.71 -0.57 32.20
N VAL A 16 -7.92 -1.28 31.42
CA VAL A 16 -6.60 -0.79 30.97
C VAL A 16 -6.88 0.32 29.97
N VAL A 17 -6.95 1.55 30.47
CA VAL A 17 -6.85 2.76 29.63
C VAL A 17 -5.39 2.77 29.17
N THR A 18 -5.13 2.28 27.96
CA THR A 18 -3.86 2.54 27.27
C THR A 18 -3.83 4.03 26.98
N CYS A 19 -3.21 4.81 27.87
CA CYS A 19 -2.74 6.15 27.53
C CYS A 19 -1.76 5.98 26.37
N MET A 20 -2.21 6.28 25.15
CA MET A 20 -1.28 6.57 24.07
C MET A 20 -0.42 7.75 24.55
N PRO A 21 0.92 7.68 24.46
CA PRO A 21 1.75 8.83 24.77
C PRO A 21 1.30 9.98 23.86
N ALA A 22 0.94 11.11 24.45
CA ALA A 22 0.73 12.33 23.72
C ALA A 22 2.05 12.63 22.98
N PHE A 23 2.05 12.55 21.67
CA PHE A 23 3.21 12.93 20.87
C PHE A 23 3.47 14.42 21.15
N ALA A 24 4.62 14.75 21.68
CA ALA A 24 5.10 16.13 21.78
C ALA A 24 5.60 16.64 20.40
N GLY A 25 5.13 16.03 19.30
CA GLY A 25 5.50 16.32 17.93
C GLY A 25 4.70 17.49 17.34
N GLN A 26 5.11 17.92 16.15
CA GLN A 26 4.45 18.98 15.38
C GLN A 26 3.13 18.50 14.75
N TYR A 27 2.97 17.18 14.60
CA TYR A 27 1.78 16.50 14.10
C TYR A 27 1.12 15.71 15.25
N GLN A 28 -0.23 15.62 15.22
CA GLN A 28 -0.97 15.01 16.33
C GLN A 28 -1.11 13.49 16.20
N ASN A 29 -1.11 12.97 14.98
CA ASN A 29 -1.48 11.58 14.70
C ASN A 29 -0.33 10.71 14.19
N PHE A 30 0.80 11.30 13.83
CA PHE A 30 1.98 10.59 13.31
C PHE A 30 3.24 11.43 13.49
N LYS A 31 4.41 10.83 13.24
CA LYS A 31 5.70 11.52 13.19
C LYS A 31 6.15 11.72 11.76
N VAL A 32 6.90 12.79 11.53
CA VAL A 32 7.58 13.06 10.26
C VAL A 32 9.08 13.01 10.46
N SER A 33 9.74 12.20 9.67
CA SER A 33 11.20 12.03 9.73
C SER A 33 11.82 12.20 8.35
N THR A 34 13.14 12.32 8.33
CA THR A 34 13.94 12.31 7.10
C THR A 34 15.22 11.52 7.31
N TYR A 35 15.90 11.19 6.22
CA TYR A 35 17.08 10.36 6.19
C TYR A 35 18.25 11.11 5.54
N ILE A 36 19.43 11.09 6.19
CA ILE A 36 20.65 11.73 5.71
C ILE A 36 21.64 10.66 5.29
N ARG A 37 22.02 10.64 4.00
CA ARG A 37 22.95 9.67 3.45
C ARG A 37 24.35 9.79 4.07
N ALA A 38 25.09 8.72 4.14
CA ALA A 38 26.40 8.66 4.77
C ALA A 38 27.38 9.74 4.27
N GLN A 39 27.43 9.94 2.95
CA GLN A 39 28.26 10.96 2.33
C GLN A 39 27.87 12.37 2.76
N ASP A 40 26.57 12.64 2.94
CA ASP A 40 26.08 13.94 3.39
C ASP A 40 26.30 14.15 4.89
N VAL A 41 26.18 13.10 5.70
CA VAL A 41 26.59 13.14 7.12
C VAL A 41 28.07 13.50 7.23
N ALA A 42 28.93 12.93 6.40
CA ALA A 42 30.36 13.25 6.39
C ALA A 42 30.61 14.73 6.05
N ARG A 43 29.86 15.31 5.09
CA ARG A 43 29.94 16.74 4.76
C ARG A 43 29.51 17.65 5.92
N MET A 44 28.65 17.18 6.81
CA MET A 44 28.20 17.89 8.01
C MET A 44 29.28 18.00 9.09
N ALA A 45 30.48 17.44 8.87
CA ALA A 45 31.67 17.79 9.64
C ALA A 45 31.98 19.30 9.55
N ASP A 46 31.61 19.96 8.45
CA ASP A 46 31.64 21.42 8.32
C ASP A 46 30.41 22.06 8.97
N ASP A 47 30.64 22.89 10.01
CA ASP A 47 29.56 23.59 10.73
C ASP A 47 28.77 24.53 9.84
N LYS A 48 29.40 25.15 8.85
CA LYS A 48 28.72 26.06 7.93
C LYS A 48 27.70 25.30 7.07
N PHE A 49 28.11 24.16 6.53
CA PHE A 49 27.23 23.30 5.75
C PHE A 49 26.07 22.76 6.60
N LEU A 50 26.38 22.25 7.79
CA LEU A 50 25.38 21.70 8.72
C LEU A 50 24.31 22.75 9.10
N ASN A 51 24.75 23.97 9.49
CA ASN A 51 23.80 25.01 9.90
C ASN A 51 22.98 25.54 8.71
N ALA A 52 23.59 25.73 7.54
CA ALA A 52 22.88 26.24 6.36
C ALA A 52 21.78 25.27 5.86
N THR A 53 22.11 23.97 5.79
CA THR A 53 21.12 22.95 5.39
C THR A 53 20.00 22.82 6.40
N TRP A 54 20.31 22.85 7.70
CA TRP A 54 19.30 22.83 8.74
C TRP A 54 18.38 24.05 8.70
N GLU A 55 18.93 25.25 8.55
CA GLU A 55 18.12 26.47 8.41
C GLU A 55 17.15 26.36 7.23
N THR A 56 17.61 25.84 6.10
CA THR A 56 16.77 25.63 4.92
C THR A 56 15.63 24.65 5.24
N VAL A 57 15.91 23.46 5.74
CA VAL A 57 14.89 22.42 5.97
C VAL A 57 13.93 22.83 7.09
N SER A 58 14.42 23.32 8.23
CA SER A 58 13.60 23.65 9.39
C SER A 58 12.66 24.84 9.16
N THR A 59 12.93 25.69 8.18
CA THR A 59 12.00 26.74 7.78
C THR A 59 10.86 26.24 6.89
N GLN A 60 11.02 25.10 6.24
CA GLN A 60 10.07 24.56 5.25
C GLN A 60 9.14 23.49 5.80
N VAL A 61 9.68 22.55 6.57
CA VAL A 61 8.96 21.39 7.09
C VAL A 61 9.30 21.16 8.56
N ASP A 62 8.28 20.78 9.32
CA ASP A 62 8.47 20.37 10.71
C ASP A 62 8.85 18.89 10.72
N LEU A 63 9.92 18.56 11.45
CA LEU A 63 10.42 17.20 11.60
C LEU A 63 10.43 16.80 13.07
N ASP A 64 10.10 15.54 13.34
CA ASP A 64 10.15 14.94 14.67
C ASP A 64 11.43 14.12 14.85
N LYS A 65 11.97 13.54 13.76
CA LYS A 65 13.11 12.63 13.82
C LYS A 65 14.02 12.74 12.60
N ILE A 66 15.29 12.44 12.80
CA ILE A 66 16.29 12.31 11.73
C ILE A 66 17.01 10.97 11.86
N TYR A 67 17.16 10.28 10.73
CA TYR A 67 18.01 9.11 10.63
C TYR A 67 19.34 9.49 9.99
N LEU A 68 20.46 9.17 10.68
CA LEU A 68 21.82 9.41 10.23
C LEU A 68 22.41 8.12 9.70
N GLU A 69 22.68 8.07 8.42
CA GLU A 69 23.27 6.88 7.82
C GLU A 69 24.74 6.75 8.18
N THR A 70 25.10 5.59 8.69
CA THR A 70 26.48 5.29 9.11
C THR A 70 27.31 4.70 7.99
N HIS A 71 26.67 4.00 7.04
CA HIS A 71 27.35 3.25 6.00
C HIS A 71 26.55 3.22 4.70
N ARG A 72 27.21 3.49 3.57
CA ARG A 72 26.72 3.37 2.19
C ARG A 72 27.90 3.32 1.22
N ASP A 73 27.83 2.51 0.15
CA ASP A 73 28.84 2.41 -0.91
C ASP A 73 30.25 2.09 -0.38
N ALA A 74 30.34 1.07 0.48
CA ALA A 74 31.55 0.68 1.18
C ALA A 74 32.21 1.84 1.98
N PHE A 75 31.53 2.95 2.19
CA PHE A 75 31.99 4.09 2.97
C PHE A 75 31.29 4.12 4.33
N THR A 76 32.08 4.26 5.41
CA THR A 76 31.58 4.42 6.78
C THR A 76 31.99 5.77 7.33
N VAL A 77 31.03 6.52 7.85
CA VAL A 77 31.25 7.82 8.49
C VAL A 77 32.05 7.63 9.78
N ASP A 78 33.05 8.48 10.03
CA ASP A 78 33.84 8.41 11.24
C ASP A 78 33.04 8.77 12.50
N GLU A 79 33.39 8.15 13.61
CA GLU A 79 32.65 8.26 14.88
C GLU A 79 32.58 9.70 15.42
N LYS A 80 33.64 10.50 15.24
CA LYS A 80 33.70 11.88 15.72
C LYS A 80 32.66 12.74 14.97
N THR A 81 32.62 12.62 13.66
CA THR A 81 31.63 13.31 12.82
C THR A 81 30.22 12.85 13.16
N MET A 82 30.00 11.53 13.29
CA MET A 82 28.68 10.98 13.62
C MET A 82 28.17 11.50 14.98
N LYS A 83 29.01 11.47 16.02
CA LYS A 83 28.66 12.01 17.34
C LYS A 83 28.36 13.51 17.31
N LYS A 84 29.13 14.29 16.54
CA LYS A 84 28.91 15.72 16.35
C LYS A 84 27.55 16.00 15.75
N VAL A 85 27.23 15.37 14.61
CA VAL A 85 25.98 15.56 13.88
C VAL A 85 24.79 15.09 14.70
N LYS A 86 24.88 13.92 15.36
CA LYS A 86 23.87 13.44 16.30
C LYS A 86 23.58 14.45 17.40
N LYS A 87 24.62 14.98 18.06
CA LYS A 87 24.48 15.99 19.13
C LYS A 87 23.80 17.26 18.61
N PHE A 88 24.13 17.69 17.39
CA PHE A 88 23.51 18.86 16.77
C PHE A 88 21.99 18.68 16.67
N PHE A 89 21.50 17.59 16.05
CA PHE A 89 20.06 17.39 15.87
C PHE A 89 19.33 17.14 17.19
N LEU A 90 19.94 16.42 18.14
CA LEU A 90 19.39 16.32 19.50
C LEU A 90 19.23 17.69 20.16
N SER A 91 20.17 18.63 19.95
CA SER A 91 20.08 20.01 20.47
C SER A 91 18.96 20.83 19.84
N LYS A 92 18.43 20.39 18.70
CA LYS A 92 17.26 20.99 18.04
C LYS A 92 15.93 20.38 18.51
N GLY A 93 15.96 19.45 19.46
CA GLY A 93 14.78 18.80 20.00
C GLY A 93 14.28 17.60 19.18
N LEU A 94 15.08 17.13 18.22
CA LEU A 94 14.72 16.01 17.35
C LEU A 94 15.14 14.67 17.97
N GLU A 95 14.37 13.62 17.69
CA GLU A 95 14.84 12.24 17.84
C GLU A 95 15.90 11.93 16.78
N VAL A 96 16.88 11.08 17.10
CA VAL A 96 17.94 10.73 16.15
C VAL A 96 18.16 9.23 16.16
N GLY A 97 17.85 8.58 15.03
CA GLY A 97 18.15 7.18 14.74
C GLY A 97 19.35 7.00 13.82
N GLY A 98 19.81 5.77 13.69
CA GLY A 98 20.85 5.38 12.73
C GLY A 98 20.26 4.83 11.42
N GLY A 99 21.09 4.74 10.40
CA GLY A 99 20.75 4.09 9.14
C GLY A 99 21.93 3.31 8.56
N ILE A 100 21.65 2.26 7.82
CA ILE A 100 22.64 1.47 7.10
C ILE A 100 22.10 1.13 5.72
N THR A 101 22.92 1.33 4.68
CA THR A 101 22.67 0.81 3.33
C THR A 101 23.79 -0.13 2.94
N TYR A 102 23.50 -1.41 2.78
CA TYR A 102 24.48 -2.44 2.47
C TYR A 102 24.76 -2.52 0.96
N THR A 103 25.13 -1.39 0.36
CA THR A 103 25.69 -1.33 -0.99
C THR A 103 27.20 -1.23 -0.94
N ARG A 104 27.87 -1.84 -1.93
CA ARG A 104 29.30 -1.65 -2.22
C ARG A 104 29.49 -0.51 -3.21
N SER A 105 28.57 -0.35 -4.17
CA SER A 105 28.59 0.72 -5.17
C SER A 105 27.20 0.89 -5.77
N GLU A 106 26.54 2.03 -5.51
CA GLU A 106 25.30 2.41 -6.23
C GLU A 106 25.53 2.66 -7.72
N PRO A 107 26.63 3.32 -8.16
CA PRO A 107 26.88 3.55 -9.58
C PRO A 107 27.11 2.26 -10.40
N THR A 108 27.38 1.16 -9.74
CA THR A 108 27.58 -0.16 -10.38
C THR A 108 26.34 -1.02 -10.15
N ASP A 109 25.19 -0.58 -10.68
CA ASP A 109 23.89 -1.26 -10.62
C ASP A 109 23.53 -1.76 -9.19
N PHE A 110 23.83 -0.94 -8.17
CA PHE A 110 23.60 -1.23 -6.76
C PHE A 110 24.29 -2.52 -6.26
N GLU A 111 25.55 -2.73 -6.63
CA GLU A 111 26.32 -3.89 -6.17
C GLU A 111 26.17 -4.08 -4.64
N THR A 112 25.70 -5.24 -4.23
CA THR A 112 25.53 -5.61 -2.82
C THR A 112 26.72 -6.44 -2.29
N TYR A 113 26.73 -6.74 -0.99
CA TYR A 113 27.70 -7.65 -0.37
C TYR A 113 27.41 -9.10 -0.73
N SER A 114 28.46 -9.93 -0.90
CA SER A 114 28.34 -11.38 -1.01
C SER A 114 28.26 -12.02 0.37
N TYR A 115 27.13 -12.62 0.67
CA TYR A 115 26.93 -13.30 1.94
C TYR A 115 27.50 -14.72 1.98
N ALA A 116 28.06 -15.22 0.87
CA ALA A 116 28.86 -16.45 0.83
C ALA A 116 30.34 -16.21 1.20
N ARG A 117 30.84 -14.97 1.12
CA ARG A 117 32.23 -14.62 1.41
C ARG A 117 32.45 -14.26 2.88
N PRO A 118 33.33 -14.98 3.60
CA PRO A 118 33.57 -14.72 5.03
C PRO A 118 34.01 -13.28 5.34
N ILE A 119 34.84 -12.68 4.48
CA ILE A 119 35.31 -11.30 4.67
C ILE A 119 34.18 -10.29 4.56
N GLU A 120 33.27 -10.46 3.60
CA GLU A 120 32.14 -9.55 3.41
C GLU A 120 31.09 -9.75 4.51
N ARG A 121 30.85 -10.98 4.96
CA ARG A 121 30.03 -11.26 6.16
C ARG A 121 30.56 -10.55 7.40
N GLN A 122 31.89 -10.53 7.60
CA GLN A 122 32.50 -9.82 8.71
C GLN A 122 32.30 -8.31 8.58
N GLN A 123 32.44 -7.73 7.40
CA GLN A 123 32.18 -6.31 7.15
C GLN A 123 30.74 -5.92 7.47
N VAL A 124 29.76 -6.71 7.02
CA VAL A 124 28.32 -6.49 7.34
C VAL A 124 28.11 -6.46 8.85
N ARG A 125 28.71 -7.42 9.58
CA ARG A 125 28.64 -7.50 11.04
C ARG A 125 29.25 -6.27 11.71
N GLU A 126 30.45 -5.86 11.30
CA GLU A 126 31.17 -4.71 11.88
C GLU A 126 30.38 -3.40 11.73
N VAL A 127 29.72 -3.21 10.58
CA VAL A 127 28.84 -2.05 10.34
C VAL A 127 27.63 -2.07 11.28
N ALA A 128 26.98 -3.22 11.46
CA ALA A 128 25.86 -3.35 12.39
C ALA A 128 26.27 -3.05 13.83
N GLU A 129 27.40 -3.61 14.29
CA GLU A 129 27.97 -3.36 15.62
C GLU A 129 28.36 -1.89 15.82
N TYR A 130 28.98 -1.28 14.80
CA TYR A 130 29.34 0.15 14.83
C TYR A 130 28.11 1.03 14.99
N THR A 131 27.06 0.79 14.20
CA THR A 131 25.82 1.56 14.24
C THR A 131 25.10 1.41 15.58
N ALA A 132 25.01 0.17 16.10
CA ALA A 132 24.38 -0.13 17.37
C ALA A 132 25.08 0.51 18.58
N ARG A 133 26.43 0.73 18.52
CA ARG A 133 27.13 1.49 19.55
C ARG A 133 26.75 2.96 19.60
N LEU A 134 26.27 3.51 18.49
CA LEU A 134 25.98 4.94 18.35
C LEU A 134 24.50 5.28 18.52
N PHE A 135 23.60 4.35 18.24
CA PHE A 135 22.16 4.61 18.21
C PHE A 135 21.35 3.55 18.95
N ASP A 136 20.23 3.96 19.52
CA ASP A 136 19.27 3.07 20.19
C ASP A 136 18.23 2.48 19.22
N ASP A 137 18.17 3.01 18.01
CA ASP A 137 17.44 2.43 16.88
C ASP A 137 18.14 2.75 15.56
N PHE A 138 18.04 1.83 14.59
CA PHE A 138 18.51 2.07 13.24
C PHE A 138 17.72 1.27 12.21
N ILE A 139 17.69 1.79 10.98
CA ILE A 139 17.01 1.21 9.83
C ILE A 139 18.03 0.66 8.84
N LEU A 140 17.80 -0.57 8.37
CA LEU A 140 18.39 -1.07 7.15
C LEU A 140 17.56 -0.57 5.97
N ASP A 141 18.18 0.18 5.05
CA ASP A 141 17.57 0.57 3.79
C ASP A 141 17.34 -0.68 2.91
N ASP A 142 16.47 -0.61 1.91
CA ASP A 142 15.99 -1.72 1.08
C ASP A 142 17.06 -2.41 0.20
N PHE A 143 18.32 -2.13 0.44
CA PHE A 143 19.48 -2.80 -0.16
C PHE A 143 20.03 -3.98 0.67
N PHE A 144 19.28 -4.44 1.67
CA PHE A 144 19.60 -5.67 2.39
C PHE A 144 19.02 -6.89 1.67
N PHE A 145 19.56 -7.16 0.48
CA PHE A 145 19.17 -8.26 -0.40
C PHE A 145 20.40 -8.82 -1.13
N ILE A 146 20.21 -9.86 -1.95
CA ILE A 146 21.27 -10.42 -2.79
C ILE A 146 20.77 -10.80 -4.18
N ASP A 147 21.40 -10.24 -5.19
CA ASP A 147 21.20 -10.58 -6.61
C ASP A 147 22.45 -11.21 -7.26
N LEU A 148 23.59 -11.19 -6.55
CA LEU A 148 24.88 -11.67 -7.02
C LEU A 148 24.85 -13.15 -7.45
N LYS A 149 25.65 -13.45 -8.48
CA LYS A 149 25.94 -14.78 -8.99
C LYS A 149 27.42 -14.91 -9.29
N ASN A 150 28.29 -14.47 -8.35
CA ASN A 150 29.72 -14.73 -8.43
C ASN A 150 30.04 -16.20 -8.08
N ASP A 151 31.27 -16.62 -8.31
CA ASP A 151 31.66 -18.03 -8.13
C ASP A 151 31.41 -18.55 -6.72
N ASP A 152 31.57 -17.71 -5.70
CA ASP A 152 31.34 -18.09 -4.30
C ASP A 152 29.85 -18.33 -4.01
N GLU A 153 28.97 -17.46 -4.54
CA GLU A 153 27.51 -17.60 -4.43
C GLU A 153 27.00 -18.79 -5.24
N ILE A 154 27.53 -19.00 -6.45
CA ILE A 154 27.22 -20.19 -7.28
C ILE A 154 27.58 -21.45 -6.52
N ALA A 155 28.82 -21.55 -6.03
CA ALA A 155 29.27 -22.73 -5.29
C ALA A 155 28.48 -22.96 -3.98
N ALA A 156 28.09 -21.89 -3.26
CA ALA A 156 27.26 -22.00 -2.07
C ALA A 156 25.84 -22.47 -2.40
N LYS A 157 25.24 -21.92 -3.44
CA LYS A 157 23.91 -22.35 -3.94
C LYS A 157 23.93 -23.82 -4.39
N GLU A 158 24.95 -24.24 -5.14
CA GLU A 158 25.09 -25.64 -5.57
C GLU A 158 25.19 -26.59 -4.37
N ARG A 159 26.04 -26.28 -3.39
CA ARG A 159 26.14 -27.09 -2.15
C ARG A 159 24.81 -27.19 -1.41
N SER A 160 23.94 -26.16 -1.51
CA SER A 160 22.63 -26.16 -0.84
C SER A 160 21.61 -27.10 -1.48
N GLY A 161 21.80 -27.47 -2.75
CA GLY A 161 20.84 -28.26 -3.54
C GLY A 161 19.51 -27.56 -3.84
N LYS A 162 19.38 -26.25 -3.51
CA LYS A 162 18.15 -25.47 -3.62
C LYS A 162 18.07 -24.68 -4.93
N SER A 163 16.87 -24.19 -5.27
CA SER A 163 16.71 -23.15 -6.28
C SER A 163 17.38 -21.85 -5.83
N TRP A 164 17.61 -20.89 -6.74
CA TRP A 164 18.15 -19.57 -6.37
C TRP A 164 17.26 -18.85 -5.36
N THR A 165 15.96 -18.89 -5.54
CA THR A 165 15.00 -18.26 -4.63
C THR A 165 15.07 -18.86 -3.23
N GLU A 166 14.98 -20.19 -3.09
CA GLU A 166 15.05 -20.86 -1.79
C GLU A 166 16.42 -20.65 -1.09
N TYR A 167 17.50 -20.65 -1.86
CA TYR A 167 18.83 -20.37 -1.35
C TYR A 167 18.92 -18.94 -0.80
N ARG A 168 18.49 -17.94 -1.60
CA ARG A 168 18.55 -16.53 -1.20
C ARG A 168 17.64 -16.21 -0.03
N LEU A 169 16.40 -16.73 0.00
CA LEU A 169 15.49 -16.56 1.14
C LEU A 169 16.14 -17.06 2.44
N ARG A 170 16.76 -18.24 2.41
CA ARG A 170 17.43 -18.78 3.60
C ARG A 170 18.68 -17.97 3.97
N LEU A 171 19.51 -17.65 2.99
CA LEU A 171 20.74 -16.90 3.17
C LEU A 171 20.49 -15.55 3.84
N MET A 172 19.50 -14.79 3.35
CA MET A 172 19.21 -13.45 3.87
C MET A 172 18.55 -13.47 5.24
N ALA A 173 17.65 -14.42 5.51
CA ALA A 173 17.10 -14.62 6.84
C ALA A 173 18.20 -14.94 7.88
N ASP A 174 19.14 -15.84 7.54
CA ASP A 174 20.28 -16.15 8.40
C ASP A 174 21.23 -14.95 8.55
N ALA A 175 21.51 -14.22 7.46
CA ALA A 175 22.34 -13.01 7.50
C ALA A 175 21.71 -11.93 8.40
N GLY A 176 20.42 -11.67 8.26
CA GLY A 176 19.68 -10.72 9.10
C GLY A 176 19.83 -11.04 10.59
N ARG A 177 19.61 -12.30 10.95
CA ARG A 177 19.74 -12.75 12.34
C ARG A 177 21.18 -12.74 12.84
N GLU A 178 22.11 -13.34 12.08
CA GLU A 178 23.46 -13.64 12.56
C GLU A 178 24.47 -12.50 12.38
N LEU A 179 24.30 -11.70 11.33
CA LEU A 179 25.23 -10.63 10.99
C LEU A 179 24.74 -9.25 11.39
N VAL A 180 23.42 -9.07 11.59
CA VAL A 180 22.86 -7.77 11.91
C VAL A 180 22.23 -7.76 13.30
N VAL A 181 21.15 -8.49 13.53
CA VAL A 181 20.35 -8.38 14.77
C VAL A 181 21.14 -8.86 15.99
N ASN A 182 21.70 -10.08 15.95
CA ASN A 182 22.43 -10.63 17.09
C ASN A 182 23.68 -9.82 17.44
N PRO A 183 24.55 -9.42 16.49
CA PRO A 183 25.72 -8.59 16.80
C PRO A 183 25.34 -7.20 17.33
N ALA A 184 24.34 -6.55 16.73
CA ALA A 184 23.84 -5.26 17.19
C ALA A 184 23.36 -5.32 18.65
N LYS A 185 22.57 -6.33 19.00
CA LYS A 185 22.06 -6.54 20.36
C LYS A 185 23.15 -6.98 21.35
N ALA A 186 24.21 -7.63 20.88
CA ALA A 186 25.35 -7.97 21.72
C ALA A 186 26.11 -6.72 22.20
N VAL A 187 26.22 -5.68 21.37
CA VAL A 187 26.90 -4.42 21.76
C VAL A 187 25.93 -3.40 22.38
N ASN A 188 24.66 -3.42 22.03
CA ASN A 188 23.63 -2.57 22.63
C ASN A 188 22.33 -3.38 22.83
N PRO A 189 22.10 -3.99 23.99
CA PRO A 189 20.92 -4.82 24.24
C PRO A 189 19.57 -4.09 24.09
N LYS A 190 19.56 -2.75 24.08
CA LYS A 190 18.35 -1.94 23.95
C LYS A 190 18.05 -1.54 22.51
N VAL A 191 19.00 -1.76 21.58
CA VAL A 191 18.86 -1.30 20.21
C VAL A 191 17.67 -1.95 19.54
N LYS A 192 16.90 -1.13 18.80
CA LYS A 192 15.86 -1.58 17.88
C LYS A 192 16.45 -1.64 16.49
N VAL A 193 16.43 -2.82 15.89
CA VAL A 193 16.91 -3.06 14.53
C VAL A 193 15.70 -3.18 13.62
N ILE A 194 15.61 -2.31 12.64
CA ILE A 194 14.46 -2.16 11.74
C ILE A 194 14.90 -2.49 10.33
N ILE A 195 14.10 -3.26 9.59
CA ILE A 195 14.33 -3.54 8.17
C ILE A 195 13.33 -2.77 7.32
N LYS A 196 13.79 -2.13 6.23
CA LYS A 196 12.92 -1.55 5.22
C LYS A 196 12.76 -2.52 4.05
N TYR A 197 11.52 -2.75 3.64
CA TYR A 197 11.17 -3.47 2.44
C TYR A 197 10.75 -2.50 1.33
N PRO A 198 11.17 -2.74 0.07
CA PRO A 198 10.80 -1.88 -1.05
C PRO A 198 9.34 -2.05 -1.47
N ASN A 199 8.85 -1.13 -2.31
CA ASN A 199 7.49 -1.16 -2.86
C ASN A 199 7.26 -2.22 -3.95
N TRP A 200 8.31 -2.82 -4.50
CA TRP A 200 8.26 -3.85 -5.56
C TRP A 200 8.19 -5.28 -4.98
N TYR A 201 7.24 -5.47 -4.07
CA TYR A 201 7.05 -6.66 -3.25
C TYR A 201 6.88 -7.98 -4.03
N ASP A 202 6.53 -7.94 -5.32
CA ASP A 202 6.37 -9.14 -6.13
C ASP A 202 7.70 -9.81 -6.54
N HIS A 203 8.82 -9.10 -6.36
CA HIS A 203 10.16 -9.61 -6.63
C HIS A 203 10.94 -10.02 -5.37
N PHE A 204 10.39 -9.82 -4.20
CA PHE A 204 11.09 -9.98 -2.92
C PHE A 204 11.75 -11.34 -2.73
N HIS A 205 11.03 -12.41 -3.02
CA HIS A 205 11.55 -13.75 -2.85
C HIS A 205 12.73 -14.06 -3.79
N GLY A 206 12.76 -13.49 -4.98
CA GLY A 206 13.87 -13.65 -5.93
C GLY A 206 15.17 -12.99 -5.48
N LEU A 207 15.09 -11.98 -4.59
CA LEU A 207 16.21 -11.23 -4.03
C LEU A 207 16.56 -11.64 -2.59
N GLY A 208 15.79 -12.56 -2.01
CA GLY A 208 16.05 -13.08 -0.67
C GLY A 208 15.29 -12.37 0.45
N PHE A 209 14.46 -11.38 0.19
CA PHE A 209 13.58 -10.81 1.22
C PHE A 209 12.62 -11.89 1.74
N ASN A 210 12.90 -12.39 2.94
CA ASN A 210 12.11 -13.45 3.55
C ASN A 210 11.04 -12.87 4.47
N LEU A 211 9.88 -12.52 3.85
CA LEU A 211 8.76 -11.90 4.56
C LEU A 211 8.10 -12.81 5.61
N GLU A 212 8.38 -14.10 5.60
CA GLU A 212 7.88 -15.06 6.58
C GLU A 212 8.77 -15.12 7.83
N GLU A 213 10.10 -15.09 7.66
CA GLU A 213 11.05 -15.28 8.75
C GLU A 213 11.66 -13.97 9.27
N GLU A 214 12.09 -13.05 8.39
CA GLU A 214 12.78 -11.81 8.80
C GLU A 214 11.97 -10.96 9.78
N PRO A 215 10.65 -10.75 9.60
CA PRO A 215 9.86 -9.97 10.56
C PRO A 215 9.83 -10.56 11.97
N LEU A 216 10.23 -11.83 12.15
CA LEU A 216 10.34 -12.46 13.47
C LEU A 216 11.61 -12.03 14.20
N TYR A 217 12.68 -11.69 13.49
CA TYR A 217 13.99 -11.34 14.05
C TYR A 217 14.16 -9.84 14.28
N PHE A 218 13.69 -9.04 13.30
CA PHE A 218 13.76 -7.58 13.41
C PHE A 218 12.74 -7.05 14.41
N ASP A 219 13.10 -5.97 15.12
CA ASP A 219 12.21 -5.33 16.10
C ASP A 219 11.08 -4.55 15.44
N GLY A 220 11.28 -4.10 14.21
CA GLY A 220 10.30 -3.40 13.38
C GLY A 220 10.60 -3.55 11.91
N LEU A 221 9.64 -3.14 11.08
CA LEU A 221 9.82 -3.03 9.64
C LEU A 221 9.32 -1.66 9.15
N TRP A 222 9.80 -1.27 7.98
CA TRP A 222 9.36 -0.09 7.25
C TRP A 222 9.00 -0.48 5.83
N THR A 223 8.12 0.29 5.21
CA THR A 223 7.59 -0.02 3.88
C THR A 223 7.93 1.10 2.91
N GLY A 224 8.60 0.77 1.81
CA GLY A 224 8.72 1.67 0.67
C GLY A 224 7.35 1.93 0.06
N THR A 225 6.98 3.19 -0.11
CA THR A 225 5.68 3.59 -0.64
C THR A 225 5.80 4.49 -1.88
N GLU A 226 6.95 4.40 -2.54
CA GLU A 226 7.29 5.19 -3.71
C GLU A 226 6.46 4.75 -4.92
N THR A 227 5.42 5.46 -5.26
CA THR A 227 4.64 5.22 -6.49
C THR A 227 5.11 6.09 -7.64
N ARG A 228 5.85 7.17 -7.35
CA ARG A 228 6.44 8.06 -8.35
C ARG A 228 5.43 8.40 -9.47
N ASP A 229 5.82 8.26 -10.72
CA ASP A 229 4.93 8.44 -11.87
C ASP A 229 4.26 7.09 -12.23
N PRO A 230 2.92 6.95 -12.08
CA PRO A 230 2.22 5.72 -12.42
C PRO A 230 2.25 5.37 -13.92
N ALA A 231 2.62 6.33 -14.79
CA ALA A 231 2.87 6.06 -16.20
C ALA A 231 4.23 5.40 -16.47
N SER A 232 5.05 5.21 -15.44
CA SER A 232 6.34 4.53 -15.56
C SER A 232 6.17 3.03 -15.89
N ALA A 233 7.21 2.44 -16.49
CA ALA A 233 7.22 1.01 -16.86
C ALA A 233 7.19 0.03 -15.66
N GLN A 234 7.23 0.53 -14.42
CA GLN A 234 7.26 -0.28 -13.21
C GLN A 234 5.87 -0.67 -12.67
N HIS A 235 4.80 -0.41 -13.39
CA HIS A 235 3.41 -0.74 -13.00
C HIS A 235 2.98 -0.15 -11.63
N LEU A 236 3.58 0.94 -11.22
CA LEU A 236 3.34 1.58 -9.93
C LEU A 236 2.06 2.43 -9.98
N GLN A 237 0.94 1.85 -9.57
CA GLN A 237 -0.33 2.57 -9.51
C GLN A 237 -0.40 3.45 -8.25
N ASN A 238 -1.22 4.51 -8.29
CA ASN A 238 -1.39 5.43 -7.15
C ASN A 238 -1.77 4.70 -5.86
N TYR A 239 -2.68 3.74 -5.96
CA TYR A 239 -3.17 2.94 -4.84
C TYR A 239 -2.08 2.12 -4.13
N LEU A 240 -0.93 1.88 -4.77
CA LEU A 240 0.17 1.09 -4.21
C LEU A 240 0.67 1.66 -2.89
N SER A 241 0.82 3.00 -2.76
CA SER A 241 1.31 3.64 -1.54
C SER A 241 0.51 3.26 -0.29
N TYR A 242 -0.80 3.07 -0.45
CA TYR A 242 -1.68 2.60 0.62
C TYR A 242 -1.62 1.06 0.76
N ASN A 243 -1.77 0.35 -0.34
CA ASN A 243 -1.98 -1.11 -0.33
C ASN A 243 -0.76 -1.89 0.17
N VAL A 244 0.45 -1.46 -0.20
CA VAL A 244 1.69 -2.11 0.23
C VAL A 244 1.87 -2.00 1.75
N VAL A 245 1.54 -0.86 2.35
CA VAL A 245 1.57 -0.68 3.81
C VAL A 245 0.58 -1.63 4.48
N ARG A 246 -0.64 -1.76 3.94
CA ARG A 246 -1.64 -2.68 4.47
C ARG A 246 -1.15 -4.14 4.44
N TYR A 247 -0.47 -4.55 3.38
CA TYR A 247 0.12 -5.88 3.30
C TYR A 247 1.17 -6.11 4.38
N PHE A 248 2.08 -5.16 4.59
CA PHE A 248 3.12 -5.26 5.62
C PHE A 248 2.55 -5.16 7.05
N ASP A 249 1.49 -4.39 7.27
CA ASP A 249 0.76 -4.39 8.54
C ASP A 249 0.19 -5.79 8.86
N ASN A 250 -0.30 -6.50 7.85
CA ASN A 250 -0.85 -7.84 8.00
C ASN A 250 0.24 -8.94 8.04
N ILE A 251 1.43 -8.69 7.50
CA ILE A 251 2.61 -9.56 7.66
C ILE A 251 3.10 -9.54 9.12
N ALA A 252 3.24 -8.35 9.69
CA ALA A 252 3.78 -8.17 11.04
C ALA A 252 2.96 -7.15 11.83
N PRO A 253 1.78 -7.55 12.34
CA PRO A 253 0.89 -6.64 13.07
C PRO A 253 1.59 -5.92 14.24
N GLY A 254 1.52 -4.59 14.23
CA GLY A 254 2.13 -3.73 15.24
C GLY A 254 3.64 -3.51 15.12
N LYS A 255 4.29 -4.06 14.10
CA LYS A 255 5.73 -3.85 13.84
C LYS A 255 6.03 -2.91 12.68
N ASN A 256 5.05 -2.58 11.83
CA ASN A 256 5.27 -1.63 10.74
C ASN A 256 5.40 -0.22 11.30
N GLY A 257 6.61 0.32 11.28
CA GLY A 257 6.95 1.63 11.83
C GLY A 257 6.56 2.79 10.95
N GLY A 258 6.36 2.57 9.63
CA GLY A 258 5.97 3.67 8.75
C GLY A 258 6.18 3.43 7.27
N GLY A 259 5.86 4.48 6.51
CA GLY A 259 6.04 4.57 5.09
C GLY A 259 7.27 5.42 4.72
N TRP A 260 8.02 4.94 3.75
CA TRP A 260 9.20 5.63 3.21
C TRP A 260 8.90 6.16 1.81
N VAL A 261 8.86 7.48 1.67
CA VAL A 261 8.51 8.12 0.41
C VAL A 261 9.74 8.73 -0.26
N ASP A 262 10.10 8.18 -1.42
CA ASP A 262 11.11 8.74 -2.31
C ASP A 262 10.42 9.45 -3.49
N ALA A 263 10.74 10.71 -3.67
CA ALA A 263 10.23 11.52 -4.77
C ALA A 263 11.10 11.45 -6.03
N GLY A 264 12.12 10.61 -6.07
CA GLY A 264 12.99 10.46 -7.22
C GLY A 264 12.23 10.04 -8.47
N GLY A 265 12.46 10.74 -9.59
CA GLY A 265 11.83 10.44 -10.88
C GLY A 265 11.78 11.66 -11.80
N ILE A 266 11.99 11.42 -13.09
CA ILE A 266 12.21 12.49 -14.08
C ILE A 266 10.92 13.26 -14.40
N ASN A 267 9.74 12.67 -14.23
CA ASN A 267 8.46 13.22 -14.68
C ASN A 267 7.44 13.45 -13.57
N MET A 268 7.84 13.38 -12.30
CA MET A 268 6.90 13.54 -11.21
C MET A 268 6.53 14.99 -10.98
N SER A 269 5.23 15.28 -10.96
CA SER A 269 4.74 16.60 -10.53
C SER A 269 4.74 16.70 -9.00
N MET A 270 4.80 17.91 -8.45
CA MET A 270 4.84 18.10 -7.00
C MET A 270 3.51 17.80 -6.33
N ASP A 271 2.40 18.05 -6.99
CA ASP A 271 1.09 17.60 -6.50
C ASP A 271 0.98 16.07 -6.48
N ARG A 272 1.61 15.38 -7.43
CA ARG A 272 1.73 13.91 -7.40
C ARG A 272 2.58 13.43 -6.20
N TYR A 273 3.65 14.15 -5.86
CA TYR A 273 4.40 13.88 -4.64
C TYR A 273 3.53 14.06 -3.39
N ALA A 274 2.75 15.14 -3.33
CA ALA A 274 1.81 15.39 -2.25
C ALA A 274 0.75 14.28 -2.13
N GLU A 275 0.19 13.82 -3.25
CA GLU A 275 -0.75 12.70 -3.31
C GLU A 275 -0.14 11.41 -2.74
N GLN A 276 1.11 11.11 -3.12
CA GLN A 276 1.83 9.94 -2.62
C GLN A 276 2.04 9.97 -1.09
N LEU A 277 2.37 11.14 -0.52
CA LEU A 277 2.46 11.32 0.94
C LEU A 277 1.10 11.09 1.61
N HIS A 278 0.04 11.67 1.06
CA HIS A 278 -1.32 11.53 1.56
C HIS A 278 -1.77 10.07 1.57
N LEU A 279 -1.62 9.37 0.45
CA LEU A 279 -1.98 7.96 0.30
C LEU A 279 -1.25 7.05 1.28
N THR A 280 0.05 7.29 1.49
CA THR A 280 0.83 6.57 2.49
C THR A 280 0.19 6.72 3.88
N MET A 281 -0.22 7.92 4.25
CA MET A 281 -0.80 8.20 5.55
C MET A 281 -2.24 7.68 5.72
N LEU A 282 -3.00 7.50 4.64
CA LEU A 282 -4.32 6.86 4.71
C LEU A 282 -4.28 5.43 5.27
N SER A 283 -3.15 4.75 5.18
CA SER A 283 -2.92 3.45 5.84
C SER A 283 -2.78 3.53 7.36
N LYS A 284 -2.70 4.76 7.93
CA LYS A 284 -2.55 5.02 9.37
C LYS A 284 -1.20 4.58 9.95
N THR A 285 -0.13 4.69 9.17
CA THR A 285 1.23 4.46 9.67
C THR A 285 1.58 5.45 10.79
N PRO A 286 2.35 5.01 11.82
CA PRO A 286 2.73 5.90 12.92
C PRO A 286 3.80 6.93 12.56
N GLU A 287 4.55 6.72 11.49
CA GLU A 287 5.60 7.63 11.04
C GLU A 287 5.72 7.61 9.50
N ILE A 288 6.22 8.70 8.92
CA ILE A 288 6.57 8.80 7.50
C ILE A 288 8.00 9.36 7.35
N ILE A 289 8.82 8.70 6.50
CA ILE A 289 10.14 9.19 6.13
C ILE A 289 10.07 9.90 4.79
N LEU A 290 10.57 11.13 4.77
CA LEU A 290 10.79 11.92 3.56
C LEU A 290 12.22 11.65 3.06
N TRP A 291 12.37 10.85 2.05
CA TRP A 291 13.64 10.62 1.36
C TRP A 291 13.90 11.74 0.37
N ASN A 292 15.04 12.42 0.42
CA ASN A 292 15.99 12.45 1.50
C ASN A 292 16.25 13.92 1.91
N TYR A 293 16.97 14.11 3.01
CA TYR A 293 17.27 15.43 3.58
C TYR A 293 17.83 16.43 2.56
N MET A 294 18.75 16.01 1.68
CA MET A 294 19.33 16.92 0.68
C MET A 294 18.32 17.31 -0.39
N GLN A 295 17.38 16.45 -0.76
CA GLN A 295 16.27 16.82 -1.65
C GLN A 295 15.34 17.84 -0.99
N LEU A 296 15.15 17.78 0.33
CA LEU A 296 14.39 18.80 1.07
C LEU A 296 15.10 20.18 1.08
N CYS A 297 16.41 20.22 0.87
CA CYS A 297 17.20 21.45 0.76
C CYS A 297 17.16 22.08 -0.64
N ASP A 298 16.68 21.37 -1.67
CA ASP A 298 16.72 21.85 -3.05
C ASP A 298 15.75 23.02 -3.25
N VAL A 299 16.30 24.18 -3.60
CA VAL A 299 15.55 25.42 -3.84
C VAL A 299 15.15 25.62 -5.31
N LYS A 300 15.61 24.74 -6.21
CA LYS A 300 15.33 24.86 -7.64
C LYS A 300 13.98 24.26 -7.98
N ILE A 301 12.91 25.03 -7.83
CA ILE A 301 11.60 24.65 -8.34
C ILE A 301 11.57 24.89 -9.84
N ASN A 302 11.66 23.83 -10.65
CA ASN A 302 11.36 23.93 -12.07
C ASN A 302 9.83 23.87 -12.26
N ARG A 303 9.18 25.04 -12.22
CA ARG A 303 7.73 25.18 -12.27
C ARG A 303 7.12 24.64 -13.57
N GLU A 304 7.81 24.76 -14.70
CA GLU A 304 7.28 24.32 -15.99
C GLU A 304 7.22 22.79 -16.10
N MET A 305 8.22 22.09 -15.58
CA MET A 305 8.22 20.61 -15.55
C MET A 305 7.22 20.03 -14.54
N MET A 306 6.79 20.81 -13.57
CA MET A 306 5.95 20.37 -12.46
C MET A 306 4.47 20.69 -12.64
N ARG A 307 4.13 21.62 -13.55
CA ARG A 307 2.76 22.05 -13.77
C ARG A 307 2.04 21.12 -14.74
N LYS A 308 0.85 20.67 -14.36
CA LYS A 308 -0.03 19.82 -15.15
C LYS A 308 -1.35 20.55 -15.45
N PRO A 309 -2.06 20.22 -16.55
CA PRO A 309 -3.28 20.93 -16.95
C PRO A 309 -4.38 21.00 -15.89
N TRP A 310 -4.55 19.95 -15.07
CA TRP A 310 -5.57 19.93 -14.01
C TRP A 310 -5.31 20.94 -12.89
N GLN A 311 -4.07 21.40 -12.72
CA GLN A 311 -3.73 22.42 -11.71
C GLN A 311 -4.27 23.80 -12.10
N ASP A 312 -4.47 24.06 -13.39
CA ASP A 312 -5.06 25.30 -13.91
C ASP A 312 -6.59 25.33 -13.75
N ALA A 313 -7.22 24.17 -13.68
CA ALA A 313 -8.68 24.06 -13.55
C ALA A 313 -9.21 24.46 -12.15
N GLY A 314 -8.34 24.87 -11.24
CA GLY A 314 -8.64 25.47 -9.95
C GLY A 314 -9.43 24.56 -9.03
N GLY A 315 -8.82 23.55 -8.46
CA GLY A 315 -9.58 22.78 -7.50
C GLY A 315 -9.12 21.38 -7.15
N ASN A 316 -7.85 21.04 -7.34
CA ASN A 316 -7.37 19.81 -6.71
C ASN A 316 -7.17 20.00 -5.20
N SER A 317 -7.13 18.90 -4.45
CA SER A 317 -6.93 18.95 -2.98
C SER A 317 -5.51 19.37 -2.60
N PHE A 318 -4.55 19.28 -3.50
CA PHE A 318 -3.14 19.56 -3.27
C PHE A 318 -2.73 20.96 -3.72
N ARG A 319 -3.47 21.97 -3.40
CA ARG A 319 -3.35 23.41 -3.60
C ARG A 319 -1.97 23.89 -4.15
N TYR A 320 -1.68 23.50 -5.38
CA TYR A 320 -0.37 23.68 -6.03
C TYR A 320 0.14 25.13 -5.94
N ASP A 321 -0.69 26.11 -6.28
CA ASP A 321 -0.31 27.51 -6.27
C ASP A 321 0.09 28.02 -4.88
N GLU A 322 -0.55 27.53 -3.83
CA GLU A 322 -0.18 27.85 -2.45
C GLU A 322 1.14 27.18 -2.04
N MET A 323 1.41 25.96 -2.54
CA MET A 323 2.63 25.24 -2.23
C MET A 323 3.87 25.89 -2.84
N VAL A 324 3.75 26.54 -4.01
CA VAL A 324 4.87 27.23 -4.67
C VAL A 324 4.98 28.70 -4.33
N ALA A 325 4.00 29.29 -3.66
CA ALA A 325 4.02 30.69 -3.26
C ALA A 325 4.96 30.95 -2.06
N PRO A 326 5.66 32.10 -2.01
CA PRO A 326 6.35 32.53 -0.80
C PRO A 326 5.39 32.60 0.39
N PHE A 327 5.88 32.25 1.57
CA PHE A 327 5.09 32.24 2.80
C PHE A 327 5.85 32.91 3.95
N THR A 328 5.13 33.22 5.04
CA THR A 328 5.75 33.83 6.22
C THR A 328 5.92 32.78 7.32
N LYS A 329 7.14 32.68 7.87
CA LYS A 329 7.44 31.93 9.09
C LYS A 329 8.29 32.78 10.02
N ASP A 330 7.89 32.90 11.29
CA ASP A 330 8.57 33.69 12.33
C ASP A 330 8.87 35.15 11.90
N GLY A 331 7.91 35.77 11.19
CA GLY A 331 7.99 37.16 10.71
C GLY A 331 8.90 37.36 9.49
N LYS A 332 9.47 36.30 8.92
CA LYS A 332 10.32 36.34 7.70
C LYS A 332 9.59 35.76 6.51
N THR A 333 9.77 36.37 5.34
CA THR A 333 9.32 35.79 4.08
C THR A 333 10.28 34.68 3.66
N VAL A 334 9.76 33.48 3.44
CA VAL A 334 10.49 32.29 3.05
C VAL A 334 10.12 31.92 1.61
N THR A 335 11.13 31.73 0.77
CA THR A 335 10.95 31.14 -0.57
C THR A 335 10.82 29.63 -0.44
N PRO A 336 9.76 29.01 -1.00
CA PRO A 336 9.57 27.57 -0.90
C PRO A 336 10.73 26.80 -1.51
N THR A 337 11.13 25.71 -0.84
CA THR A 337 11.92 24.65 -1.49
C THR A 337 11.00 23.71 -2.25
N THR A 338 11.55 22.89 -3.13
CA THR A 338 10.76 22.05 -4.02
C THR A 338 9.91 21.05 -3.27
N MET A 339 10.51 20.25 -2.37
CA MET A 339 9.82 19.11 -1.76
C MET A 339 9.37 19.38 -0.32
N ALA A 340 10.17 20.08 0.46
CA ALA A 340 9.87 20.27 1.86
C ALA A 340 8.57 21.05 2.09
N ARG A 341 8.29 22.06 1.27
CA ARG A 341 7.06 22.86 1.37
C ARG A 341 5.83 22.03 1.01
N PHE A 342 5.89 21.23 -0.07
CA PHE A 342 4.81 20.33 -0.46
C PHE A 342 4.52 19.30 0.64
N ALA A 343 5.58 18.67 1.19
CA ALA A 343 5.45 17.74 2.29
C ALA A 343 4.80 18.40 3.51
N SER A 344 5.27 19.59 3.92
CA SER A 344 4.73 20.31 5.07
C SER A 344 3.23 20.60 4.93
N MET A 345 2.80 21.15 3.80
CA MET A 345 1.39 21.50 3.59
C MET A 345 0.52 20.25 3.51
N THR A 346 0.93 19.24 2.75
CA THR A 346 0.19 18.00 2.59
C THR A 346 0.02 17.27 3.92
N LEU A 347 1.10 17.09 4.66
CA LEU A 347 1.07 16.34 5.92
C LEU A 347 0.27 17.07 7.00
N ARG A 348 0.27 18.41 7.04
CA ARG A 348 -0.60 19.17 7.96
C ARG A 348 -2.08 19.03 7.65
N GLU A 349 -2.48 19.01 6.37
CA GLU A 349 -3.87 18.77 5.98
C GLU A 349 -4.27 17.30 6.22
N THR A 350 -3.38 16.37 5.91
CA THR A 350 -3.59 14.93 6.15
C THR A 350 -3.75 14.65 7.65
N ASP A 351 -2.97 15.29 8.53
CA ASP A 351 -3.06 15.13 9.97
C ASP A 351 -4.46 15.48 10.52
N LYS A 352 -5.09 16.55 10.00
CA LYS A 352 -6.47 16.94 10.36
C LYS A 352 -7.50 15.86 10.02
N LEU A 353 -7.25 15.09 8.96
CA LEU A 353 -8.13 14.03 8.50
C LEU A 353 -7.88 12.71 9.25
N ILE A 354 -6.61 12.30 9.36
CA ILE A 354 -6.20 11.00 9.90
C ILE A 354 -6.73 10.77 11.32
N GLY A 355 -6.75 11.80 12.16
CA GLY A 355 -7.29 11.71 13.52
C GLY A 355 -8.79 11.39 13.61
N LYS A 356 -9.53 11.56 12.51
CA LYS A 356 -10.98 11.28 12.43
C LYS A 356 -11.31 9.91 11.88
N LEU A 357 -10.34 9.29 11.20
CA LEU A 357 -10.48 7.97 10.57
C LEU A 357 -10.24 6.84 11.58
N GLY A 358 -11.00 5.75 11.43
CA GLY A 358 -10.81 4.52 12.19
C GLY A 358 -9.62 3.69 11.71
N LYS A 359 -9.68 2.38 11.92
CA LYS A 359 -8.72 1.44 11.34
C LYS A 359 -9.13 1.14 9.90
N PRO A 360 -8.18 1.07 8.96
CA PRO A 360 -8.47 0.68 7.58
C PRO A 360 -9.13 -0.70 7.50
N VAL A 361 -10.11 -0.83 6.62
CA VAL A 361 -10.77 -2.10 6.29
C VAL A 361 -10.86 -2.24 4.78
N GLY A 362 -11.03 -3.48 4.28
CA GLY A 362 -11.12 -3.72 2.85
C GLY A 362 -11.59 -5.13 2.51
N LEU A 363 -11.71 -5.41 1.23
CA LEU A 363 -11.92 -6.77 0.72
C LEU A 363 -10.65 -7.59 0.99
N ALA A 364 -10.78 -8.64 1.78
CA ALA A 364 -9.66 -9.53 2.07
C ALA A 364 -9.11 -10.15 0.78
N SER A 365 -7.80 -10.01 0.54
CA SER A 365 -7.09 -10.65 -0.57
C SER A 365 -5.95 -11.51 -0.05
N TYR A 366 -6.02 -12.82 -0.33
CA TYR A 366 -5.02 -13.77 0.15
C TYR A 366 -3.82 -13.85 -0.79
N LYS A 367 -2.68 -13.34 -0.34
CA LYS A 367 -1.38 -13.42 -1.00
C LYS A 367 -0.41 -14.18 -0.10
N PRO A 368 -0.25 -15.50 -0.28
CA PRO A 368 0.70 -16.30 0.50
C PRO A 368 2.12 -15.75 0.42
N TYR A 369 2.91 -15.96 1.46
CA TYR A 369 4.34 -15.63 1.45
C TYR A 369 5.03 -16.21 0.22
N HIS A 370 5.91 -15.44 -0.39
CA HIS A 370 6.73 -15.85 -1.54
C HIS A 370 5.91 -16.33 -2.75
N SER A 371 4.66 -15.90 -2.87
CA SER A 371 3.82 -16.18 -4.03
C SER A 371 4.06 -15.16 -5.15
N SER A 372 3.78 -15.58 -6.38
CA SER A 372 3.81 -14.76 -7.60
C SER A 372 2.65 -15.15 -8.51
N GLY A 373 2.40 -14.37 -9.53
CA GLY A 373 1.30 -14.51 -10.48
C GLY A 373 0.25 -13.41 -10.31
N GLU A 374 -0.20 -12.83 -11.43
CA GLU A 374 -1.03 -11.61 -11.44
C GLU A 374 -0.46 -10.51 -10.53
N ASP A 375 0.85 -10.31 -10.62
CA ASP A 375 1.60 -9.41 -9.75
C ASP A 375 1.09 -7.96 -9.88
N PHE A 376 0.98 -7.24 -8.77
CA PHE A 376 0.43 -5.89 -8.63
C PHE A 376 -1.08 -5.73 -8.95
N LEU A 377 -1.81 -6.79 -9.31
CA LEU A 377 -3.21 -6.70 -9.69
C LEU A 377 -4.08 -5.98 -8.65
N GLN A 378 -3.85 -6.23 -7.35
CA GLN A 378 -4.63 -5.60 -6.28
C GLN A 378 -4.56 -4.07 -6.31
N ASN A 379 -3.46 -3.48 -6.82
CA ASN A 379 -3.36 -2.04 -6.96
C ASN A 379 -4.30 -1.51 -8.05
N TYR A 380 -4.40 -2.22 -9.18
CA TYR A 380 -5.36 -1.89 -10.24
C TYR A 380 -6.81 -2.06 -9.80
N LEU A 381 -7.08 -3.09 -8.99
CA LEU A 381 -8.41 -3.30 -8.39
C LEU A 381 -8.76 -2.16 -7.41
N GLY A 382 -7.80 -1.67 -6.64
CA GLY A 382 -7.95 -0.47 -5.81
C GLY A 382 -8.30 0.77 -6.65
N MET A 383 -7.62 0.96 -7.76
CA MET A 383 -7.87 2.08 -8.70
C MET A 383 -9.23 2.01 -9.40
N ILE A 384 -9.85 0.86 -9.49
CA ILE A 384 -11.24 0.74 -9.95
C ILE A 384 -12.26 0.78 -8.80
N GLY A 385 -11.84 1.18 -7.60
CA GLY A 385 -12.73 1.41 -6.45
C GLY A 385 -13.09 0.18 -5.62
N LEU A 386 -12.31 -0.90 -5.73
CA LEU A 386 -12.38 -2.04 -4.81
C LEU A 386 -11.38 -1.83 -3.67
N PRO A 387 -11.82 -1.52 -2.45
CA PRO A 387 -10.89 -1.32 -1.33
C PRO A 387 -10.23 -2.64 -0.96
N MET A 388 -8.92 -2.73 -1.12
CA MET A 388 -8.16 -3.95 -0.93
C MET A 388 -7.52 -4.01 0.46
N ASP A 389 -7.48 -5.20 1.04
CA ASP A 389 -6.71 -5.49 2.25
C ASP A 389 -6.01 -6.85 2.09
N MET A 390 -4.70 -6.83 1.89
CA MET A 390 -3.90 -8.01 1.51
C MET A 390 -3.38 -8.74 2.74
N TYR A 391 -3.46 -10.07 2.75
CA TYR A 391 -3.05 -10.92 3.86
C TYR A 391 -2.11 -12.03 3.40
N PRO A 392 -0.98 -12.27 4.11
CA PRO A 392 -0.08 -13.39 3.80
C PRO A 392 -0.64 -14.72 4.30
N GLN A 393 -1.63 -14.71 5.18
CA GLN A 393 -2.30 -15.87 5.73
C GLN A 393 -3.79 -15.85 5.39
N TRP A 394 -4.41 -17.01 5.39
CA TRP A 394 -5.84 -17.14 5.16
C TRP A 394 -6.65 -16.39 6.23
N VAL A 395 -7.63 -15.61 5.79
CA VAL A 395 -8.48 -14.81 6.69
C VAL A 395 -9.72 -15.58 7.07
N GLU A 396 -9.82 -15.99 8.32
CA GLU A 396 -11.01 -16.67 8.84
C GLU A 396 -12.12 -15.66 9.16
N GLY A 397 -13.36 -16.05 8.85
CA GLY A 397 -14.55 -15.28 9.24
C GLY A 397 -14.93 -14.09 8.36
N CYS A 398 -14.18 -13.78 7.32
CA CYS A 398 -14.60 -12.80 6.32
C CYS A 398 -15.81 -13.31 5.53
N GLN A 399 -16.72 -12.42 5.12
CA GLN A 399 -17.88 -12.80 4.29
C GLN A 399 -17.49 -12.97 2.82
N GLN A 400 -16.43 -12.31 2.38
CA GLN A 400 -15.88 -12.41 1.03
C GLN A 400 -14.36 -12.45 1.07
N ILE A 401 -13.76 -13.19 0.14
CA ILE A 401 -12.29 -13.22 -0.05
C ILE A 401 -11.95 -13.25 -1.53
N LEU A 402 -10.97 -12.43 -1.91
CA LEU A 402 -10.41 -12.39 -3.26
C LEU A 402 -9.14 -13.25 -3.32
N LEU A 403 -9.07 -14.11 -4.33
CA LEU A 403 -7.96 -15.02 -4.61
C LEU A 403 -7.47 -14.75 -6.03
N THR A 404 -6.27 -14.20 -6.15
CA THR A 404 -5.54 -14.05 -7.42
C THR A 404 -4.70 -15.29 -7.70
N GLU A 405 -4.02 -15.34 -8.84
CA GLU A 405 -3.11 -16.44 -9.20
C GLU A 405 -2.10 -16.76 -8.09
N GLN A 406 -1.69 -15.75 -7.32
CA GLN A 406 -0.79 -15.89 -6.17
C GLN A 406 -1.26 -16.94 -5.16
N ALA A 407 -2.58 -17.11 -4.99
CA ALA A 407 -3.14 -18.08 -4.06
C ALA A 407 -2.87 -19.55 -4.48
N ALA A 408 -2.51 -19.82 -5.74
CA ALA A 408 -2.14 -21.15 -6.21
C ALA A 408 -0.88 -21.71 -5.50
N LYS A 409 -0.07 -20.84 -4.89
CA LYS A 409 1.09 -21.23 -4.06
C LYS A 409 0.68 -22.09 -2.85
N ASP A 410 -0.54 -21.92 -2.34
CA ASP A 410 -1.05 -22.69 -1.21
C ASP A 410 -1.58 -24.05 -1.70
N PRO A 411 -0.96 -25.18 -1.33
CA PRO A 411 -1.42 -26.50 -1.74
C PRO A 411 -2.83 -26.85 -1.21
N GLN A 412 -3.32 -26.16 -0.18
CA GLN A 412 -4.63 -26.37 0.43
C GLN A 412 -5.70 -25.42 -0.09
N ILE A 413 -5.40 -24.60 -1.11
CA ILE A 413 -6.30 -23.52 -1.55
C ILE A 413 -7.70 -24.02 -1.91
N VAL A 414 -7.83 -25.16 -2.58
CA VAL A 414 -9.13 -25.72 -2.99
C VAL A 414 -9.98 -26.11 -1.75
N GLU A 415 -9.37 -26.72 -0.76
CA GLU A 415 -10.09 -27.08 0.47
C GLU A 415 -10.50 -25.84 1.28
N LYS A 416 -9.67 -24.79 1.28
CA LYS A 416 -10.02 -23.49 1.87
C LYS A 416 -11.19 -22.84 1.15
N ILE A 417 -11.21 -22.86 -0.19
CA ILE A 417 -12.33 -22.38 -1.01
C ILE A 417 -13.61 -23.15 -0.65
N LYS A 418 -13.58 -24.49 -0.64
CA LYS A 418 -14.73 -25.33 -0.27
C LYS A 418 -15.23 -25.00 1.15
N ALA A 419 -14.33 -24.87 2.10
CA ALA A 419 -14.68 -24.56 3.48
C ALA A 419 -15.37 -23.19 3.61
N GLN A 420 -14.85 -22.16 2.94
CA GLN A 420 -15.43 -20.82 2.91
C GLN A 420 -16.84 -20.83 2.33
N LEU A 421 -17.03 -21.44 1.16
CA LEU A 421 -18.33 -21.54 0.49
C LEU A 421 -19.36 -22.34 1.33
N ARG A 422 -18.94 -23.43 1.97
CA ARG A 422 -19.83 -24.24 2.86
C ARG A 422 -20.26 -23.47 4.10
N LYS A 423 -19.41 -22.59 4.65
CA LYS A 423 -19.76 -21.70 5.77
C LYS A 423 -20.73 -20.59 5.35
N GLY A 424 -20.92 -20.35 4.06
CA GLY A 424 -21.78 -19.28 3.51
C GLY A 424 -21.05 -17.99 3.19
N GLY A 425 -19.72 -17.98 3.27
CA GLY A 425 -18.89 -16.91 2.74
C GLY A 425 -18.75 -17.02 1.23
N ASP A 426 -18.52 -15.90 0.55
CA ASP A 426 -18.26 -15.87 -0.88
C ASP A 426 -16.76 -15.93 -1.16
N VAL A 427 -16.44 -16.46 -2.33
CA VAL A 427 -15.06 -16.50 -2.86
C VAL A 427 -15.05 -15.87 -4.24
N ILE A 428 -14.14 -14.94 -4.46
CA ILE A 428 -13.88 -14.34 -5.76
C ILE A 428 -12.54 -14.89 -6.23
N ILE A 429 -12.50 -15.56 -7.38
CA ILE A 429 -11.27 -15.98 -8.02
C ILE A 429 -11.05 -15.20 -9.31
N THR A 430 -9.81 -14.96 -9.65
CA THR A 430 -9.42 -14.38 -10.95
C THR A 430 -9.28 -15.46 -12.02
N THR A 431 -9.27 -15.05 -13.29
CA THR A 431 -8.96 -15.97 -14.39
C THR A 431 -7.56 -16.55 -14.31
N GLY A 432 -6.59 -15.83 -13.72
CA GLY A 432 -5.25 -16.35 -13.46
C GLY A 432 -5.27 -17.53 -12.50
N LEU A 433 -5.98 -17.40 -11.37
CA LEU A 433 -6.12 -18.50 -10.42
C LEU A 433 -6.92 -19.67 -11.01
N LEU A 434 -8.03 -19.37 -11.69
CA LEU A 434 -8.83 -20.40 -12.36
C LEU A 434 -7.98 -21.25 -13.32
N LYS A 435 -7.11 -20.59 -14.10
CA LYS A 435 -6.18 -21.26 -15.01
C LYS A 435 -5.14 -22.11 -14.26
N ALA A 436 -4.57 -21.57 -13.20
CA ALA A 436 -3.50 -22.23 -12.42
C ALA A 436 -3.97 -23.50 -11.69
N ILE A 437 -5.24 -23.56 -11.26
CA ILE A 437 -5.76 -24.66 -10.44
C ILE A 437 -6.99 -25.38 -11.04
N ARG A 438 -7.28 -25.15 -12.33
CA ARG A 438 -8.53 -25.60 -13.00
C ARG A 438 -8.90 -27.07 -12.73
N ASP A 439 -7.94 -27.98 -12.85
CA ASP A 439 -8.18 -29.42 -12.69
C ASP A 439 -8.54 -29.80 -11.24
N LYS A 440 -8.20 -28.94 -10.30
CA LYS A 440 -8.49 -29.13 -8.88
C LYS A 440 -9.84 -28.51 -8.47
N LEU A 441 -10.42 -27.64 -9.31
CA LEU A 441 -11.71 -26.98 -9.05
C LEU A 441 -12.92 -27.76 -9.54
N ALA A 442 -12.75 -28.85 -10.28
CA ALA A 442 -13.84 -29.61 -10.91
C ALA A 442 -14.96 -30.04 -9.92
N ASP A 443 -14.61 -30.30 -8.66
CA ASP A 443 -15.59 -30.61 -7.61
C ASP A 443 -16.42 -29.39 -7.13
N ILE A 444 -16.04 -28.19 -7.52
CA ILE A 444 -16.72 -26.95 -7.11
C ILE A 444 -17.49 -26.37 -8.29
N CYS A 445 -16.85 -26.28 -9.46
CA CYS A 445 -17.40 -25.68 -10.67
C CYS A 445 -16.75 -26.28 -11.92
N GLU A 446 -17.53 -26.37 -13.01
CA GLU A 446 -17.05 -26.81 -14.33
C GLU A 446 -16.73 -25.57 -15.21
N LEU A 447 -15.78 -24.77 -14.75
CA LEU A 447 -15.30 -23.57 -15.44
C LEU A 447 -13.88 -23.81 -15.95
N TYR A 448 -13.61 -23.39 -17.16
CA TYR A 448 -12.32 -23.61 -17.82
C TYR A 448 -11.77 -22.30 -18.38
N CYS A 449 -10.54 -21.99 -18.03
CA CYS A 449 -9.75 -20.93 -18.64
C CYS A 449 -8.48 -21.55 -19.24
N ASP A 450 -8.37 -21.47 -20.55
CA ASP A 450 -7.20 -21.93 -21.32
C ASP A 450 -6.46 -20.73 -21.94
N ASP A 451 -5.63 -20.99 -22.95
CA ASP A 451 -4.86 -19.96 -23.65
C ASP A 451 -5.68 -19.18 -24.70
N LEU A 452 -6.96 -19.49 -24.86
CA LEU A 452 -7.81 -18.76 -25.80
C LEU A 452 -8.10 -17.34 -25.29
N LYS A 453 -8.03 -16.41 -26.23
CA LYS A 453 -8.25 -14.98 -25.98
C LYS A 453 -9.46 -14.46 -26.76
N ALA A 454 -10.06 -13.40 -26.23
CA ALA A 454 -11.11 -12.65 -26.91
C ALA A 454 -10.73 -11.17 -26.97
N ILE A 455 -11.11 -10.51 -28.06
CA ILE A 455 -11.04 -9.05 -28.19
C ILE A 455 -12.43 -8.52 -27.85
N VAL A 456 -12.50 -7.58 -26.92
CA VAL A 456 -13.77 -7.03 -26.43
C VAL A 456 -13.74 -5.50 -26.35
N SER A 457 -14.92 -4.88 -26.52
CA SER A 457 -15.15 -3.44 -26.31
C SER A 457 -16.61 -3.12 -25.99
N ASP A 458 -17.55 -4.02 -26.29
CA ASP A 458 -18.98 -3.81 -26.07
C ASP A 458 -19.48 -4.68 -24.90
N PHE A 459 -19.90 -4.03 -23.83
CA PHE A 459 -20.43 -4.66 -22.62
C PHE A 459 -21.97 -4.74 -22.63
N GLY A 460 -22.55 -4.65 -23.83
CA GLY A 460 -24.01 -4.70 -24.03
C GLY A 460 -24.71 -3.56 -23.28
N TRP A 461 -25.68 -3.91 -22.44
CA TRP A 461 -26.42 -2.93 -21.65
C TRP A 461 -25.55 -2.17 -20.62
N ALA A 462 -24.35 -2.69 -20.24
CA ALA A 462 -23.43 -2.02 -19.35
C ALA A 462 -22.55 -0.96 -20.06
N GLY A 463 -22.71 -0.78 -21.37
CA GLY A 463 -22.02 0.27 -22.13
C GLY A 463 -20.88 -0.25 -23.00
N LYS A 464 -20.05 0.69 -23.46
CA LYS A 464 -18.92 0.39 -24.35
C LYS A 464 -17.64 0.98 -23.80
N SER A 465 -16.53 0.25 -24.00
CA SER A 465 -15.19 0.78 -23.81
C SER A 465 -14.83 1.74 -24.94
N SER A 466 -13.96 2.69 -24.67
CA SER A 466 -13.42 3.61 -25.68
C SER A 466 -12.47 2.93 -26.67
N ARG A 467 -11.93 1.77 -26.32
CA ARG A 467 -11.00 0.98 -27.14
C ARG A 467 -11.26 -0.53 -27.01
N GLU A 468 -10.76 -1.30 -27.96
CA GLU A 468 -10.71 -2.74 -27.87
C GLU A 468 -9.52 -3.20 -27.02
N PHE A 469 -9.70 -4.28 -26.27
CA PHE A 469 -8.64 -4.92 -25.50
C PHE A 469 -8.82 -6.44 -25.42
N ILE A 470 -7.79 -7.12 -24.92
CA ILE A 470 -7.72 -8.57 -24.90
C ILE A 470 -8.00 -9.11 -23.49
N ILE A 471 -8.89 -10.10 -23.44
CA ILE A 471 -9.18 -10.87 -22.23
C ILE A 471 -9.01 -12.36 -22.46
N PRO A 472 -8.69 -13.15 -21.41
CA PRO A 472 -8.80 -14.60 -21.47
C PRO A 472 -10.26 -15.03 -21.66
N GLN A 473 -10.47 -16.15 -22.38
CA GLN A 473 -11.80 -16.75 -22.52
C GLN A 473 -12.07 -17.73 -21.39
N VAL A 474 -13.21 -17.56 -20.73
CA VAL A 474 -13.74 -18.55 -19.79
C VAL A 474 -14.84 -19.33 -20.46
N LYS A 475 -14.71 -20.66 -20.49
CA LYS A 475 -15.75 -21.61 -20.93
C LYS A 475 -16.51 -22.10 -19.70
N TYR A 476 -17.82 -22.18 -19.81
CA TYR A 476 -18.71 -22.59 -18.72
C TYR A 476 -19.97 -23.26 -19.26
N PHE A 477 -20.61 -24.03 -18.41
CA PHE A 477 -21.91 -24.61 -18.69
C PHE A 477 -23.00 -23.78 -18.02
N THR A 478 -24.00 -23.37 -18.79
CA THR A 478 -25.04 -22.43 -18.34
C THR A 478 -26.00 -22.97 -17.29
N ASN A 479 -25.87 -24.23 -16.89
CA ASN A 479 -26.71 -24.82 -15.86
C ASN A 479 -26.25 -24.50 -14.43
N ASP A 480 -24.97 -24.26 -14.24
CA ASP A 480 -24.33 -24.06 -12.93
C ASP A 480 -23.89 -22.60 -12.78
N ALA A 481 -23.15 -22.08 -13.76
CA ALA A 481 -22.61 -20.73 -13.73
C ALA A 481 -23.48 -19.77 -14.55
N TRP A 482 -23.58 -18.54 -14.06
CA TRP A 482 -24.36 -17.47 -14.68
C TRP A 482 -23.52 -16.24 -14.94
N GLU A 483 -23.68 -15.67 -16.13
CA GLU A 483 -23.09 -14.37 -16.45
C GLU A 483 -23.72 -13.26 -15.62
N VAL A 484 -22.89 -12.45 -14.99
CA VAL A 484 -23.29 -11.22 -14.31
C VAL A 484 -22.99 -10.01 -15.20
N VAL A 485 -21.79 -10.01 -15.80
CA VAL A 485 -21.35 -9.03 -16.82
C VAL A 485 -20.62 -9.79 -17.91
N SER A 486 -20.89 -9.45 -19.16
CA SER A 486 -20.22 -10.01 -20.34
C SER A 486 -19.81 -8.91 -21.29
N ALA A 487 -18.80 -9.16 -22.11
CA ALA A 487 -18.33 -8.25 -23.15
C ALA A 487 -18.08 -8.99 -24.46
N GLY A 488 -18.19 -8.29 -25.59
CA GLY A 488 -17.97 -8.82 -26.92
C GLY A 488 -17.46 -7.76 -27.88
N ARG A 489 -17.52 -8.06 -29.19
CA ARG A 489 -17.22 -7.11 -30.26
C ARG A 489 -18.52 -6.60 -30.89
N PRO A 490 -18.62 -5.31 -31.22
CA PRO A 490 -19.81 -4.74 -31.86
C PRO A 490 -20.16 -5.38 -33.23
N LEU A 491 -19.15 -5.82 -33.97
CA LEU A 491 -19.29 -6.38 -35.33
C LEU A 491 -19.83 -7.81 -35.37
N THR A 492 -19.90 -8.51 -34.27
CA THR A 492 -20.33 -9.90 -34.24
C THR A 492 -21.84 -10.09 -34.10
N GLY A 493 -22.59 -8.99 -33.90
CA GLY A 493 -24.05 -9.00 -33.82
C GLY A 493 -24.65 -9.92 -32.75
N GLY A 494 -23.81 -10.49 -31.87
CA GLY A 494 -24.21 -11.43 -30.86
C GLY A 494 -24.36 -10.80 -29.49
N VAL A 495 -25.43 -11.17 -28.82
CA VAL A 495 -25.68 -10.76 -27.42
C VAL A 495 -24.86 -11.59 -26.43
N SER A 496 -24.35 -12.73 -26.83
CA SER A 496 -23.50 -13.58 -26.03
C SER A 496 -22.06 -13.10 -26.13
N GLY A 497 -21.65 -12.28 -25.18
CA GLY A 497 -20.28 -11.90 -25.04
C GLY A 497 -19.47 -12.94 -24.26
N TYR A 498 -18.20 -12.62 -24.07
CA TYR A 498 -17.32 -13.36 -23.19
C TYR A 498 -17.55 -12.88 -21.74
N PRO A 499 -17.64 -13.78 -20.76
CA PRO A 499 -17.93 -13.39 -19.39
C PRO A 499 -16.79 -12.54 -18.81
N ILE A 500 -17.18 -11.45 -18.15
CA ILE A 500 -16.31 -10.56 -17.37
C ILE A 500 -16.45 -10.88 -15.89
N LEU A 501 -17.68 -11.14 -15.44
CA LEU A 501 -17.97 -11.60 -14.09
C LEU A 501 -18.98 -12.75 -14.20
N LEU A 502 -18.56 -13.93 -13.77
CA LEU A 502 -19.42 -15.11 -13.59
C LEU A 502 -19.72 -15.29 -12.11
N ARG A 503 -20.84 -15.94 -11.83
CA ARG A 503 -21.18 -16.47 -10.52
C ARG A 503 -21.61 -17.92 -10.62
N ASP A 504 -21.26 -18.68 -9.60
CA ASP A 504 -21.71 -20.05 -9.36
C ASP A 504 -22.11 -20.21 -7.90
N THR A 505 -22.98 -21.15 -7.57
CA THR A 505 -23.42 -21.39 -6.21
C THR A 505 -22.91 -22.73 -5.72
N TYR A 506 -22.12 -22.71 -4.65
CA TYR A 506 -21.64 -23.92 -4.01
C TYR A 506 -22.07 -23.94 -2.53
N SER A 507 -22.94 -24.88 -2.18
CA SER A 507 -23.52 -24.99 -0.83
C SER A 507 -24.26 -23.70 -0.42
N LYS A 508 -23.74 -22.96 0.57
CA LYS A 508 -24.36 -21.72 1.09
C LYS A 508 -23.70 -20.45 0.57
N GLY A 509 -22.53 -20.57 -0.05
CA GLY A 509 -21.73 -19.47 -0.55
C GLY A 509 -21.82 -19.34 -2.04
N MET A 510 -21.25 -18.26 -2.57
CA MET A 510 -21.17 -17.95 -3.98
C MET A 510 -19.72 -17.86 -4.43
N LEU A 511 -19.39 -18.60 -5.46
CA LEU A 511 -18.15 -18.46 -6.20
C LEU A 511 -18.34 -17.40 -7.30
N PHE A 512 -17.47 -16.41 -7.34
CA PHE A 512 -17.34 -15.49 -8.45
C PHE A 512 -16.07 -15.75 -9.21
N VAL A 513 -16.13 -15.60 -10.54
CA VAL A 513 -14.93 -15.58 -11.39
C VAL A 513 -14.86 -14.22 -12.05
N LEU A 514 -13.81 -13.47 -11.73
CA LEU A 514 -13.53 -12.16 -12.33
C LEU A 514 -12.48 -12.36 -13.44
N THR A 515 -12.88 -12.01 -14.66
CA THR A 515 -11.98 -12.02 -15.81
C THR A 515 -11.06 -10.81 -15.76
N ILE A 516 -9.75 -11.07 -15.72
CA ILE A 516 -8.72 -10.05 -15.71
C ILE A 516 -8.16 -9.89 -17.12
N PRO A 517 -8.10 -8.68 -17.68
CA PRO A 517 -7.45 -8.42 -18.97
C PRO A 517 -5.96 -8.78 -18.94
N ASP A 518 -5.39 -9.11 -20.10
CA ASP A 518 -3.96 -9.40 -20.22
C ASP A 518 -3.07 -8.21 -19.82
N ASP A 519 -3.51 -7.00 -20.15
CA ASP A 519 -2.98 -5.75 -19.60
C ASP A 519 -3.93 -5.25 -18.50
N PHE A 520 -3.50 -5.24 -17.26
CA PHE A 520 -4.33 -4.82 -16.12
C PHE A 520 -4.79 -3.37 -16.23
N GLY A 521 -4.05 -2.51 -16.97
CA GLY A 521 -4.46 -1.13 -17.26
C GLY A 521 -5.79 -1.05 -17.99
N ASN A 522 -6.17 -2.09 -18.76
CA ASN A 522 -7.46 -2.15 -19.43
C ASN A 522 -8.66 -2.30 -18.49
N LEU A 523 -8.46 -2.60 -17.21
CA LEU A 523 -9.52 -2.47 -16.19
C LEU A 523 -10.06 -1.04 -16.11
N TYR A 524 -9.25 -0.04 -16.44
CA TYR A 524 -9.67 1.37 -16.46
C TYR A 524 -10.57 1.72 -17.64
N ASP A 525 -10.59 0.89 -18.68
CA ASP A 525 -11.42 1.06 -19.87
C ASP A 525 -12.81 0.45 -19.70
N TYR A 526 -13.08 -0.25 -18.59
CA TYR A 526 -14.40 -0.80 -18.33
C TYR A 526 -15.43 0.31 -18.16
N PRO A 527 -16.61 0.21 -18.81
CA PRO A 527 -17.68 1.17 -18.61
C PRO A 527 -18.12 1.27 -17.14
N ALA A 528 -18.47 2.46 -16.69
CA ALA A 528 -18.88 2.70 -15.31
C ALA A 528 -19.98 1.73 -14.82
N ALA A 529 -20.97 1.41 -15.68
CA ALA A 529 -22.03 0.47 -15.30
C ALA A 529 -21.50 -0.95 -15.04
N ALA A 530 -20.49 -1.42 -15.79
CA ALA A 530 -19.85 -2.71 -15.53
C ALA A 530 -19.06 -2.68 -14.21
N LEU A 531 -18.28 -1.62 -13.99
CA LEU A 531 -17.56 -1.42 -12.73
C LEU A 531 -18.48 -1.35 -11.52
N ASN A 532 -19.63 -0.67 -11.64
CA ASN A 532 -20.62 -0.55 -10.56
C ASN A 532 -21.15 -1.92 -10.11
N ILE A 533 -21.36 -2.84 -11.05
CA ILE A 533 -21.80 -4.20 -10.74
C ILE A 533 -20.71 -4.98 -10.02
N ILE A 534 -19.47 -4.90 -10.53
CA ILE A 534 -18.31 -5.56 -9.93
C ILE A 534 -18.13 -5.06 -8.48
N ARG A 535 -18.11 -3.75 -8.27
CA ARG A 535 -17.97 -3.14 -6.93
C ARG A 535 -19.09 -3.57 -5.99
N ARG A 536 -20.34 -3.58 -6.47
CA ARG A 536 -21.49 -4.01 -5.67
C ARG A 536 -21.41 -5.50 -5.29
N ALA A 537 -20.99 -6.35 -6.23
CA ALA A 537 -20.83 -7.78 -5.96
C ALA A 537 -19.74 -8.08 -4.93
N MET A 538 -18.75 -7.18 -4.79
CA MET A 538 -17.54 -7.38 -3.98
C MET A 538 -17.45 -6.45 -2.75
N SER A 539 -18.59 -5.98 -2.21
CA SER A 539 -18.62 -5.00 -1.11
C SER A 539 -19.23 -5.51 0.20
N LYS A 540 -19.39 -6.82 0.37
CA LYS A 540 -20.11 -7.39 1.53
C LYS A 540 -19.46 -7.01 2.87
N ASP A 541 -18.14 -7.11 2.98
CA ASP A 541 -17.41 -6.83 4.22
C ASP A 541 -17.16 -5.34 4.45
N VAL A 542 -17.28 -4.52 3.40
CA VAL A 542 -16.90 -3.10 3.45
C VAL A 542 -18.03 -2.20 3.91
N GLY A 543 -19.28 -2.60 3.67
CA GLY A 543 -20.47 -1.83 4.05
C GLY A 543 -20.74 -0.59 3.19
N ALA A 544 -19.85 -0.24 2.26
CA ALA A 544 -20.02 0.85 1.30
C ALA A 544 -19.28 0.54 -0.01
N TYR A 545 -19.70 1.16 -1.10
CA TYR A 545 -19.02 1.13 -2.40
C TYR A 545 -19.29 2.42 -3.18
N ILE A 546 -18.54 2.63 -4.25
CA ILE A 546 -18.74 3.77 -5.15
C ILE A 546 -19.35 3.32 -6.49
N GLU A 547 -20.12 4.20 -7.11
CA GLU A 547 -20.60 4.06 -8.48
C GLU A 547 -20.07 5.22 -9.32
N GLY A 548 -19.39 4.92 -10.42
CA GLY A 548 -18.77 5.93 -11.27
C GLY A 548 -17.64 5.37 -12.12
N PRO A 549 -16.79 6.23 -12.70
CA PRO A 549 -15.69 5.82 -13.56
C PRO A 549 -14.60 5.05 -12.82
N SER A 550 -13.63 4.53 -13.55
CA SER A 550 -12.35 4.02 -13.03
C SER A 550 -11.46 5.16 -12.50
N LYS A 551 -10.31 4.81 -11.95
CA LYS A 551 -9.35 5.73 -11.32
C LYS A 551 -9.99 6.60 -10.22
N VAL A 552 -10.93 6.02 -9.50
CA VAL A 552 -11.49 6.54 -8.26
C VAL A 552 -11.39 5.45 -7.21
N ALA A 553 -10.70 5.72 -6.11
CA ALA A 553 -10.54 4.77 -5.03
C ALA A 553 -11.44 5.09 -3.83
N LEU A 554 -11.77 4.03 -3.09
CA LEU A 554 -12.47 4.09 -1.82
C LEU A 554 -11.56 3.52 -0.73
N PHE A 555 -11.37 4.28 0.36
CA PHE A 555 -10.61 3.88 1.54
C PHE A 555 -11.56 3.87 2.74
N PRO A 556 -12.17 2.74 3.08
CA PRO A 556 -13.11 2.63 4.21
C PRO A 556 -12.39 2.31 5.53
N TYR A 557 -13.04 2.69 6.64
CA TYR A 557 -12.53 2.50 7.99
C TYR A 557 -13.62 1.94 8.91
N ASP A 558 -13.22 1.22 9.97
CA ASP A 558 -14.09 0.48 10.88
C ASP A 558 -15.05 1.37 11.72
N ASN A 559 -14.77 2.66 11.83
CA ASN A 559 -15.59 3.64 12.55
C ASN A 559 -16.63 4.35 11.67
N LYS A 560 -17.03 3.76 10.54
CA LYS A 560 -17.99 4.32 9.57
C LYS A 560 -17.50 5.60 8.89
N THR A 561 -16.20 5.79 8.82
CA THR A 561 -15.60 6.84 8.00
C THR A 561 -15.03 6.24 6.72
N MET A 562 -14.83 7.07 5.72
CA MET A 562 -14.23 6.68 4.46
C MET A 562 -13.55 7.88 3.79
N VAL A 563 -12.58 7.61 2.93
CA VAL A 563 -12.03 8.59 2.00
C VAL A 563 -12.35 8.13 0.58
N VAL A 564 -12.81 9.06 -0.25
CA VAL A 564 -13.00 8.85 -1.69
C VAL A 564 -12.04 9.77 -2.41
N GLU A 565 -11.26 9.23 -3.33
CA GLU A 565 -10.22 9.97 -4.06
C GLU A 565 -10.31 9.75 -5.57
N ASN A 566 -10.27 10.85 -6.31
CA ASN A 566 -10.28 10.89 -7.76
C ASN A 566 -8.85 11.09 -8.29
N PHE A 567 -8.34 10.12 -9.04
CA PHE A 567 -7.03 10.16 -9.68
C PHE A 567 -7.10 10.53 -11.17
N ASN A 568 -8.27 10.89 -11.68
CA ASN A 568 -8.41 11.36 -13.05
C ASN A 568 -7.94 12.81 -13.18
N ASP A 569 -7.44 13.16 -14.35
CA ASP A 569 -7.04 14.51 -14.75
C ASP A 569 -8.25 15.45 -14.94
N GLU A 570 -9.47 14.94 -14.74
CA GLU A 570 -10.73 15.65 -14.90
C GLU A 570 -11.62 15.47 -13.65
N ALA A 571 -12.55 16.39 -13.48
CA ALA A 571 -13.57 16.26 -12.45
C ALA A 571 -14.51 15.08 -12.77
N VAL A 572 -14.90 14.34 -11.75
CA VAL A 572 -15.81 13.18 -11.89
C VAL A 572 -17.06 13.38 -11.04
N SER A 573 -18.19 12.91 -11.61
CA SER A 573 -19.43 12.72 -10.88
C SER A 573 -19.57 11.24 -10.55
N LEU A 574 -19.85 10.94 -9.29
CA LEU A 574 -19.97 9.57 -8.79
C LEU A 574 -21.05 9.48 -7.70
N ARG A 575 -21.35 8.28 -7.27
CA ARG A 575 -22.20 8.02 -6.11
C ARG A 575 -21.46 7.25 -5.05
N VAL A 576 -21.71 7.60 -3.80
CA VAL A 576 -21.33 6.79 -2.65
C VAL A 576 -22.57 6.05 -2.19
N VAL A 577 -22.49 4.72 -2.13
CA VAL A 577 -23.57 3.84 -1.67
C VAL A 577 -23.17 3.25 -0.33
N VAL A 578 -23.97 3.49 0.68
CA VAL A 578 -23.81 2.90 2.01
C VAL A 578 -24.86 1.81 2.20
N ASN A 579 -24.44 0.59 2.54
CA ASN A 579 -25.33 -0.57 2.74
C ASN A 579 -26.09 -0.51 4.08
N ALA A 580 -26.56 0.68 4.45
CA ALA A 580 -27.36 0.95 5.65
C ALA A 580 -28.24 2.19 5.43
N LYS A 581 -29.28 2.34 6.27
CA LYS A 581 -30.06 3.57 6.34
C LYS A 581 -29.27 4.66 7.04
N VAL A 582 -28.92 5.70 6.30
CA VAL A 582 -28.12 6.82 6.76
C VAL A 582 -28.83 8.14 6.39
N SER A 583 -28.98 9.05 7.33
CA SER A 583 -29.67 10.32 7.11
C SER A 583 -28.84 11.35 6.35
N SER A 584 -27.52 11.28 6.46
CA SER A 584 -26.59 12.15 5.75
C SER A 584 -25.15 11.57 5.80
N LEU A 585 -24.30 11.97 4.84
CA LEU A 585 -22.85 11.85 4.95
C LEU A 585 -22.27 13.21 5.34
N ARG A 586 -21.39 13.23 6.33
CA ARG A 586 -20.71 14.44 6.76
C ARG A 586 -19.31 14.49 6.18
N ASN A 587 -18.96 15.59 5.52
CA ASN A 587 -17.57 15.89 5.19
C ASN A 587 -16.78 16.12 6.49
N LEU A 588 -15.75 15.31 6.70
CA LEU A 588 -14.99 15.30 7.96
C LEU A 588 -14.16 16.56 8.18
N LEU A 589 -13.75 17.26 7.12
CA LEU A 589 -12.93 18.47 7.21
C LEU A 589 -13.78 19.72 7.29
N THR A 590 -14.81 19.87 6.43
CA THR A 590 -15.64 21.08 6.34
C THR A 590 -16.86 21.04 7.26
N GLY A 591 -17.32 19.84 7.63
CA GLY A 591 -18.56 19.63 8.39
C GLY A 591 -19.83 19.68 7.53
N GLU A 592 -19.71 19.90 6.24
CA GLU A 592 -20.83 19.91 5.30
C GLU A 592 -21.57 18.57 5.30
N GLN A 593 -22.92 18.63 5.15
CA GLN A 593 -23.78 17.46 5.13
C GLN A 593 -24.27 17.19 3.70
N LEU A 594 -23.93 16.02 3.17
CA LEU A 594 -24.53 15.51 1.94
C LEU A 594 -25.85 14.82 2.27
N LYS A 595 -26.90 15.17 1.55
CA LYS A 595 -28.23 14.55 1.69
C LYS A 595 -28.34 13.32 0.79
N PRO A 596 -29.16 12.32 1.19
CA PRO A 596 -29.46 11.19 0.32
C PRO A 596 -30.02 11.63 -1.04
N ALA A 597 -29.54 10.99 -2.09
CA ALA A 597 -30.07 11.15 -3.42
C ALA A 597 -31.44 10.44 -3.55
N GLU A 598 -32.35 11.03 -4.32
CA GLU A 598 -33.58 10.35 -4.72
C GLU A 598 -33.25 9.30 -5.79
N VAL A 599 -33.28 8.03 -5.40
CA VAL A 599 -33.02 6.92 -6.32
C VAL A 599 -34.25 6.02 -6.40
N ASN A 600 -34.54 5.55 -7.60
CA ASN A 600 -35.58 4.55 -7.77
C ASN A 600 -35.07 3.20 -7.28
N THR A 601 -35.46 2.80 -6.07
CA THR A 601 -35.14 1.51 -5.46
C THR A 601 -36.02 0.36 -5.99
N GLY A 602 -36.85 0.63 -7.02
CA GLY A 602 -37.70 -0.38 -7.63
C GLY A 602 -36.87 -1.58 -8.11
N ARG A 603 -37.27 -2.77 -7.71
CA ARG A 603 -36.73 -4.02 -8.24
C ARG A 603 -36.97 -3.99 -9.76
N GLY A 604 -35.90 -3.74 -10.52
CA GLY A 604 -35.97 -3.77 -11.97
C GLY A 604 -36.57 -5.10 -12.45
N MET A 605 -37.32 -5.06 -13.52
CA MET A 605 -38.15 -6.17 -14.07
C MET A 605 -37.35 -7.43 -14.47
N PHE A 606 -36.03 -7.45 -14.27
CA PHE A 606 -35.12 -8.57 -14.55
C PHE A 606 -34.74 -9.32 -13.28
N TYR A 607 -35.59 -10.26 -12.90
CA TYR A 607 -35.42 -11.21 -11.78
C TYR A 607 -34.10 -11.99 -11.77
N ARG A 608 -33.26 -11.91 -12.78
CA ARG A 608 -32.04 -12.72 -12.94
C ARG A 608 -30.78 -12.06 -12.43
N ASN A 609 -30.74 -10.75 -12.23
CA ASN A 609 -29.52 -10.08 -11.80
C ASN A 609 -29.72 -9.24 -10.54
N ARG A 610 -29.57 -9.87 -9.37
CA ARG A 610 -29.67 -9.23 -8.05
C ARG A 610 -28.61 -8.12 -7.82
N PHE A 611 -27.65 -7.98 -8.72
CA PHE A 611 -26.61 -6.94 -8.65
C PHE A 611 -27.00 -5.66 -9.43
N MET A 612 -28.18 -5.60 -10.03
CA MET A 612 -28.68 -4.43 -10.76
C MET A 612 -29.38 -3.39 -9.87
N GLY A 613 -29.80 -3.76 -8.67
CA GLY A 613 -30.48 -2.88 -7.72
C GLY A 613 -29.65 -2.63 -6.46
N TYR A 614 -30.03 -1.61 -5.70
CA TYR A 614 -29.46 -1.38 -4.37
C TYR A 614 -29.96 -2.43 -3.37
N ALA A 615 -29.15 -2.75 -2.37
CA ALA A 615 -29.57 -3.58 -1.25
C ALA A 615 -30.72 -2.92 -0.48
N ASP A 616 -31.61 -3.75 0.13
CA ASP A 616 -32.68 -3.22 0.97
C ASP A 616 -32.09 -2.37 2.12
N GLY A 617 -32.53 -1.13 2.21
CA GLY A 617 -32.04 -0.18 3.21
C GLY A 617 -30.72 0.52 2.87
N ALA A 618 -30.16 0.31 1.70
CA ALA A 618 -29.02 1.09 1.25
C ALA A 618 -29.40 2.57 1.05
N THR A 619 -28.45 3.45 1.30
CA THR A 619 -28.58 4.90 1.07
C THR A 619 -27.54 5.34 0.05
N VAL A 620 -27.96 6.17 -0.89
CA VAL A 620 -27.13 6.65 -2.01
C VAL A 620 -26.90 8.15 -1.87
N PHE A 621 -25.68 8.59 -2.17
CA PHE A 621 -25.30 10.01 -2.11
C PHE A 621 -24.60 10.40 -3.41
N ASP A 622 -25.05 11.47 -4.06
CA ASP A 622 -24.34 12.04 -5.20
C ASP A 622 -23.11 12.84 -4.71
N LEU A 623 -21.99 12.66 -5.39
CA LEU A 623 -20.70 13.29 -5.08
C LEU A 623 -20.04 13.75 -6.37
N SER A 624 -19.44 14.93 -6.35
CA SER A 624 -18.56 15.42 -7.42
C SER A 624 -17.20 15.74 -6.83
N LEU A 625 -16.14 15.23 -7.46
CA LEU A 625 -14.75 15.48 -7.06
C LEU A 625 -13.99 16.11 -8.22
N PRO A 626 -13.28 17.23 -7.99
CA PRO A 626 -12.33 17.76 -8.97
C PRO A 626 -11.24 16.75 -9.33
N ALA A 627 -10.44 17.04 -10.35
CA ALA A 627 -9.26 16.27 -10.69
C ALA A 627 -8.31 16.15 -9.48
N HIS A 628 -7.68 14.99 -9.29
CA HIS A 628 -6.70 14.74 -8.22
C HIS A 628 -7.16 15.27 -6.85
N SER A 629 -8.37 14.92 -6.47
CA SER A 629 -9.01 15.41 -5.23
C SER A 629 -9.60 14.30 -4.41
N TYR A 630 -9.60 14.51 -3.10
CA TYR A 630 -10.19 13.59 -2.13
C TYR A 630 -11.19 14.26 -1.21
N VAL A 631 -12.06 13.47 -0.62
CA VAL A 631 -12.97 13.88 0.45
C VAL A 631 -13.02 12.81 1.54
N GLY A 632 -12.91 13.23 2.78
CA GLY A 632 -13.18 12.38 3.95
C GLY A 632 -14.65 12.48 4.33
N LEU A 633 -15.35 11.36 4.43
CA LEU A 633 -16.77 11.25 4.73
C LEU A 633 -17.02 10.38 5.96
N GLY A 634 -18.12 10.64 6.69
CA GLY A 634 -18.52 9.82 7.83
C GLY A 634 -20.04 9.83 8.03
N TYR A 635 -20.60 8.77 8.64
CA TYR A 635 -22.04 8.61 8.92
C TYR A 635 -22.33 7.97 10.26
#